data_a257bae51ce3101051806d7c92f56f20
#
_entry.id   a257bae51ce3101051806d7c92f56f20
#
_cell.length_a   1.000
_cell.length_b   1.000
_cell.length_c   1.000
_cell.angle_alpha   90.00
_cell.angle_beta   90.00
_cell.angle_gamma   90.00
#
_symmetry.space_group_name_H-M   'P 1'
#
loop_
_entity.id
_entity.type
_entity.pdbx_description
1 polymer ?
#
loop_
_entity_poly.entity_id
_entity_poly.type
_entity_poly.pdbx_seq_one_letter_code
_entity_poly.pdbx_strand_id
1 'polypeptide(L)'
;MMTTPGPRGLYRPEYEHDSCGVAFVVDMYGRQSRDIVEKAIAALVNLEHRGAVGAEANTGDGTGLMIQVPDRFFREVMRDEQDLELPEAGAYATGLCFLPQSRMLAMDAKRLVERIAAEQGVTVIGWREVPVDDSTVGAISRDAQPTIHQIFVKAAGADGALLTELALERKCFVVRKRCEHELGSKGPGKGDLGSETVYFPSLSPRTFVYKGMLTEKQLPEFYLDLQDERVESALGIVHSRFSTNTFPAWPLAHPFRYVAHNGEINTARGNENWMRARESLMSSEHIEDLSAALPICTPGGSDTARFDEALELLTLAGRTLPHAVLMMVPEAWERHETMDPAKRAFYEYHASLMEAWDGPASITFTDGTVIGAVLDRNGLRPSRIWVTDDGLVVMASEVGVLDIPQDKVVTKTRLRPGRMFLVDTAAGRIIDDQEIKEQLAAEHPYQQWLDEGMVRLGDLPQVSQEIMSHERVVLRQRVFGYTEEELRILVSPMAGVGAEATGSMGTDTPLPVLSQRARMLFDYFAQRFAQVTNPPLDAIREELVTSYGVTLGPEGDLINPGPDSCRQIKLDNPILGNSELATLRAAGDSRPALRAVTVRGLYNVAHGGRGLRIALDRIRREVSDAIEDGAAVIVLSDRESDERNAPIPSLLLTSAVHHHLVREKTRTRVSLVVESGDAREVHHMAVL
;
A
#
# COMPACT_ATOMS: atom_id res chain seq x y z
N MET A 1 0.35 -31.50 21.65
CA MET A 1 -0.97 -30.88 21.43
C MET A 1 -1.33 -30.09 22.69
N MET A 2 -1.32 -28.77 22.63
CA MET A 2 -2.00 -27.98 23.64
C MET A 2 -3.49 -28.10 23.36
N THR A 3 -4.21 -28.79 24.24
CA THR A 3 -5.67 -28.87 24.15
C THR A 3 -6.23 -27.44 24.30
N THR A 4 -7.02 -26.99 23.35
CA THR A 4 -7.78 -25.75 23.44
C THR A 4 -8.50 -25.72 24.80
N PRO A 5 -8.40 -24.62 25.59
CA PRO A 5 -9.08 -24.55 26.86
C PRO A 5 -10.59 -24.78 26.64
N GLY A 6 -11.18 -25.68 27.37
CA GLY A 6 -12.63 -25.88 27.33
C GLY A 6 -13.40 -24.61 27.75
N PRO A 7 -14.72 -24.57 27.49
CA PRO A 7 -15.55 -23.41 27.84
C PRO A 7 -15.39 -22.99 29.29
N ARG A 8 -15.12 -21.70 29.56
CA ARG A 8 -14.98 -21.15 30.90
C ARG A 8 -15.74 -19.84 31.03
N GLY A 9 -16.79 -19.82 31.84
CA GLY A 9 -17.63 -18.63 31.99
C GLY A 9 -18.34 -18.29 30.68
N LEU A 10 -18.12 -17.09 30.16
CA LEU A 10 -18.66 -16.65 28.85
C LEU A 10 -17.76 -17.02 27.67
N TYR A 11 -16.56 -17.54 27.93
CA TYR A 11 -15.64 -17.97 26.89
C TYR A 11 -16.14 -19.24 26.20
N ARG A 12 -16.19 -19.19 24.87
CA ARG A 12 -16.54 -20.28 23.98
C ARG A 12 -15.45 -20.39 22.92
N PRO A 13 -14.68 -21.50 22.85
CA PRO A 13 -13.62 -21.67 21.85
C PRO A 13 -14.11 -21.52 20.41
N GLU A 14 -15.37 -21.91 20.15
CA GLU A 14 -16.01 -21.76 18.85
C GLU A 14 -16.24 -20.32 18.39
N TYR A 15 -16.03 -19.33 19.26
CA TYR A 15 -16.12 -17.90 18.91
C TYR A 15 -14.75 -17.23 18.68
N GLU A 16 -13.67 -17.97 18.79
CA GLU A 16 -12.33 -17.46 18.49
C GLU A 16 -11.99 -17.60 16.99
N HIS A 17 -12.46 -16.67 16.17
CA HIS A 17 -12.26 -16.73 14.72
C HIS A 17 -11.69 -15.44 14.10
N ASP A 18 -11.06 -14.57 14.87
CA ASP A 18 -10.81 -13.19 14.44
C ASP A 18 -9.36 -12.80 14.15
N SER A 19 -8.51 -13.71 13.67
CA SER A 19 -7.13 -13.32 13.37
C SER A 19 -6.55 -14.07 12.16
N CYS A 20 -5.81 -13.34 11.30
CA CYS A 20 -5.07 -13.96 10.20
C CYS A 20 -3.93 -14.83 10.74
N GLY A 21 -3.71 -15.96 10.11
CA GLY A 21 -2.56 -16.82 10.32
C GLY A 21 -1.54 -16.62 9.20
N VAL A 22 -0.30 -16.26 9.54
CA VAL A 22 0.80 -16.17 8.58
C VAL A 22 2.01 -16.91 9.10
N ALA A 23 2.68 -17.62 8.21
CA ALA A 23 3.97 -18.24 8.51
C ALA A 23 4.85 -18.28 7.26
N PHE A 24 6.16 -18.32 7.49
CA PHE A 24 7.09 -18.81 6.49
C PHE A 24 8.03 -19.87 7.05
N VAL A 25 8.45 -20.76 6.17
CA VAL A 25 9.43 -21.81 6.44
C VAL A 25 10.52 -21.71 5.39
N VAL A 26 11.78 -21.73 5.79
CA VAL A 26 12.90 -21.64 4.85
C VAL A 26 14.11 -22.45 5.31
N ASP A 27 14.76 -23.13 4.38
CA ASP A 27 16.13 -23.61 4.55
C ASP A 27 17.09 -22.44 4.30
N MET A 28 17.79 -22.01 5.33
CA MET A 28 18.67 -20.84 5.29
C MET A 28 19.77 -20.98 4.23
N TYR A 29 20.18 -22.20 3.90
CA TYR A 29 21.22 -22.50 2.94
C TYR A 29 20.72 -22.64 1.49
N GLY A 30 19.44 -22.37 1.25
CA GLY A 30 18.83 -22.42 -0.08
C GLY A 30 18.66 -23.82 -0.66
N ARG A 31 18.74 -24.88 0.16
CA ARG A 31 18.56 -26.25 -0.29
C ARG A 31 17.08 -26.54 -0.57
N GLN A 32 16.75 -26.70 -1.83
CA GLN A 32 15.40 -27.07 -2.23
C GLN A 32 15.08 -28.51 -1.78
N SER A 33 13.93 -28.71 -1.20
CA SER A 33 13.46 -30.03 -0.81
C SER A 33 11.94 -30.09 -0.70
N ARG A 34 11.42 -31.30 -0.81
CA ARG A 34 10.02 -31.60 -0.53
C ARG A 34 9.65 -31.33 0.94
N ASP A 35 10.56 -31.59 1.86
CA ASP A 35 10.39 -31.41 3.31
C ASP A 35 10.02 -29.94 3.67
N ILE A 36 10.60 -28.95 3.00
CA ILE A 36 10.25 -27.52 3.21
C ILE A 36 8.80 -27.25 2.77
N VAL A 37 8.37 -27.79 1.64
CA VAL A 37 7.00 -27.64 1.15
C VAL A 37 5.99 -28.31 2.10
N GLU A 38 6.30 -29.52 2.56
CA GLU A 38 5.47 -30.23 3.54
C GLU A 38 5.38 -29.49 4.87
N LYS A 39 6.49 -28.92 5.36
CA LYS A 39 6.49 -28.11 6.56
C LYS A 39 5.69 -26.80 6.37
N ALA A 40 5.75 -26.17 5.21
CA ALA A 40 4.93 -25.00 4.93
C ALA A 40 3.43 -25.35 4.92
N ILE A 41 3.05 -26.45 4.28
CA ILE A 41 1.67 -26.97 4.30
C ILE A 41 1.24 -27.33 5.73
N ALA A 42 2.08 -28.02 6.50
CA ALA A 42 1.80 -28.37 7.89
C ALA A 42 1.60 -27.11 8.77
N ALA A 43 2.44 -26.09 8.58
CA ALA A 43 2.29 -24.81 9.27
C ALA A 43 0.96 -24.14 8.91
N LEU A 44 0.54 -24.18 7.64
CA LEU A 44 -0.75 -23.67 7.20
C LEU A 44 -1.91 -24.40 7.88
N VAL A 45 -1.92 -25.72 7.84
CA VAL A 45 -2.97 -26.54 8.47
C VAL A 45 -3.04 -26.31 9.99
N ASN A 46 -1.90 -26.13 10.65
CA ASN A 46 -1.85 -25.84 12.09
C ASN A 46 -2.32 -24.41 12.43
N LEU A 47 -2.51 -23.53 11.44
CA LEU A 47 -3.09 -22.19 11.58
C LEU A 47 -4.63 -22.18 11.29
N GLU A 48 -5.28 -23.32 11.11
CA GLU A 48 -6.72 -23.44 10.80
C GLU A 48 -7.61 -22.65 11.78
N HIS A 49 -7.28 -22.65 13.06
CA HIS A 49 -8.02 -21.88 14.08
C HIS A 49 -7.93 -20.35 13.90
N ARG A 50 -7.04 -19.87 13.04
CA ARG A 50 -6.89 -18.47 12.61
C ARG A 50 -7.67 -18.17 11.35
N GLY A 51 -8.04 -19.18 10.58
CA GLY A 51 -8.86 -19.04 9.38
C GLY A 51 -10.30 -18.68 9.72
N ALA A 52 -11.04 -18.25 8.71
CA ALA A 52 -12.46 -18.06 8.81
C ALA A 52 -13.18 -18.86 7.72
N VAL A 53 -14.40 -19.24 8.01
CA VAL A 53 -15.29 -19.91 7.07
C VAL A 53 -16.53 -19.06 6.86
N GLY A 54 -17.12 -19.14 5.67
CA GLY A 54 -18.34 -18.45 5.34
C GLY A 54 -19.57 -19.06 6.01
N ALA A 55 -20.73 -18.88 5.39
CA ALA A 55 -21.98 -19.50 5.85
C ALA A 55 -21.96 -21.03 5.77
N GLU A 56 -21.08 -21.60 4.99
CA GLU A 56 -20.83 -23.03 4.83
C GLU A 56 -19.48 -23.38 5.47
N ALA A 57 -19.44 -24.45 6.27
CA ALA A 57 -18.22 -24.88 6.97
C ALA A 57 -17.06 -25.31 6.05
N ASN A 58 -17.36 -25.65 4.81
CA ASN A 58 -16.40 -26.04 3.77
C ASN A 58 -16.17 -24.96 2.71
N THR A 59 -16.62 -23.73 2.96
CA THR A 59 -16.28 -22.54 2.17
C THR A 59 -15.31 -21.69 2.97
N GLY A 60 -14.01 -21.80 2.63
CA GLY A 60 -12.96 -21.00 3.27
C GLY A 60 -12.96 -19.55 2.78
N ASP A 61 -12.57 -18.63 3.64
CA ASP A 61 -12.40 -17.23 3.32
C ASP A 61 -11.20 -16.97 2.40
N GLY A 62 -10.26 -17.90 2.34
CA GLY A 62 -9.10 -17.83 1.47
C GLY A 62 -7.82 -18.31 2.14
N THR A 63 -7.03 -19.02 1.39
CA THR A 63 -5.74 -19.55 1.83
C THR A 63 -4.80 -19.70 0.65
N GLY A 64 -3.51 -19.82 0.93
CA GLY A 64 -2.53 -20.07 -0.11
C GLY A 64 -1.11 -20.30 0.40
N LEU A 65 -0.31 -20.71 -0.56
CA LEU A 65 1.10 -21.05 -0.43
C LEU A 65 1.90 -20.42 -1.57
N MET A 66 2.95 -19.73 -1.26
CA MET A 66 3.97 -19.25 -2.21
C MET A 66 5.26 -20.03 -1.99
N ILE A 67 5.81 -20.58 -3.06
CA ILE A 67 7.08 -21.31 -3.09
C ILE A 67 7.97 -20.77 -4.23
N GLN A 68 9.21 -21.20 -4.29
CA GLN A 68 10.02 -21.05 -5.51
C GLN A 68 9.41 -21.86 -6.65
N VAL A 69 9.69 -21.46 -7.91
CA VAL A 69 9.29 -22.25 -9.08
C VAL A 69 9.90 -23.67 -8.96
N PRO A 70 9.09 -24.73 -8.85
CA PRO A 70 9.60 -26.10 -8.79
C PRO A 70 10.01 -26.60 -10.18
N ASP A 71 11.19 -26.14 -10.65
CA ASP A 71 11.68 -26.33 -12.02
C ASP A 71 11.70 -27.79 -12.45
N ARG A 72 12.21 -28.68 -11.59
CA ARG A 72 12.24 -30.14 -11.90
C ARG A 72 10.86 -30.69 -12.20
N PHE A 73 9.88 -30.35 -11.37
CA PHE A 73 8.49 -30.80 -11.55
C PHE A 73 7.90 -30.27 -12.86
N PHE A 74 7.96 -28.98 -13.09
CA PHE A 74 7.34 -28.38 -14.28
C PHE A 74 8.03 -28.83 -15.58
N ARG A 75 9.35 -29.00 -15.56
CA ARG A 75 10.09 -29.50 -16.72
C ARG A 75 9.66 -30.91 -17.11
N GLU A 76 9.54 -31.79 -16.14
CA GLU A 76 9.11 -33.18 -16.38
C GLU A 76 7.62 -33.22 -16.82
N VAL A 77 6.75 -32.48 -16.16
CA VAL A 77 5.32 -32.42 -16.51
C VAL A 77 5.09 -31.87 -17.91
N MET A 78 5.78 -30.78 -18.30
CA MET A 78 5.62 -30.21 -19.64
C MET A 78 6.13 -31.12 -20.74
N ARG A 79 7.22 -31.84 -20.49
CA ARG A 79 7.72 -32.87 -21.40
C ARG A 79 6.74 -34.03 -21.52
N ASP A 80 6.26 -34.57 -20.39
CA ASP A 80 5.47 -35.78 -20.35
C ASP A 80 4.01 -35.57 -20.82
N GLU A 81 3.40 -34.42 -20.50
CA GLU A 81 2.01 -34.11 -20.85
C GLU A 81 1.86 -33.37 -22.21
N GLN A 82 2.86 -32.60 -22.61
CA GLN A 82 2.73 -31.64 -23.72
C GLN A 82 3.79 -31.84 -24.82
N ASP A 83 4.78 -32.72 -24.61
CA ASP A 83 5.96 -32.89 -25.49
C ASP A 83 6.71 -31.56 -25.71
N LEU A 84 6.79 -30.71 -24.67
CA LEU A 84 7.42 -29.41 -24.68
C LEU A 84 8.63 -29.35 -23.73
N GLU A 85 9.76 -28.86 -24.28
CA GLU A 85 10.98 -28.62 -23.50
C GLU A 85 11.00 -27.17 -22.98
N LEU A 86 11.16 -27.02 -21.67
CA LEU A 86 11.35 -25.72 -21.03
C LEU A 86 12.81 -25.26 -21.13
N PRO A 87 13.09 -23.94 -21.29
CA PRO A 87 14.41 -23.38 -21.14
C PRO A 87 15.02 -23.69 -19.76
N GLU A 88 16.29 -23.39 -19.56
CA GLU A 88 16.93 -23.55 -18.22
C GLU A 88 16.18 -22.74 -17.14
N ALA A 89 16.30 -23.19 -15.89
CA ALA A 89 15.73 -22.51 -14.72
C ALA A 89 16.09 -21.02 -14.72
N GLY A 90 15.12 -20.17 -14.45
CA GLY A 90 15.26 -18.70 -14.51
C GLY A 90 15.16 -18.09 -15.92
N ALA A 91 15.24 -18.90 -17.00
CA ALA A 91 15.09 -18.42 -18.39
C ALA A 91 13.68 -18.63 -18.97
N TYR A 92 12.78 -19.12 -18.16
CA TYR A 92 11.32 -19.11 -18.40
C TYR A 92 10.59 -18.62 -17.16
N ALA A 93 9.40 -18.08 -17.34
CA ALA A 93 8.50 -17.73 -16.26
C ALA A 93 7.21 -18.55 -16.35
N THR A 94 6.61 -18.78 -15.20
CA THR A 94 5.35 -19.53 -15.12
C THR A 94 4.47 -18.97 -14.02
N GLY A 95 3.19 -19.25 -14.08
CA GLY A 95 2.22 -18.89 -13.05
C GLY A 95 0.84 -19.43 -13.33
N LEU A 96 0.03 -19.51 -12.29
CA LEU A 96 -1.39 -19.78 -12.44
C LEU A 96 -2.07 -18.62 -13.12
N CYS A 97 -3.04 -18.90 -13.96
CA CYS A 97 -3.93 -17.95 -14.60
C CYS A 97 -5.37 -18.35 -14.27
N PHE A 98 -6.05 -17.51 -13.52
CA PHE A 98 -7.49 -17.64 -13.27
C PHE A 98 -8.23 -17.07 -14.46
N LEU A 99 -8.99 -17.92 -15.13
CA LEU A 99 -9.72 -17.62 -16.37
C LEU A 99 -11.24 -17.66 -16.12
N PRO A 100 -12.06 -17.02 -16.95
CA PRO A 100 -13.51 -17.15 -16.87
C PRO A 100 -13.98 -18.61 -16.85
N GLN A 101 -15.06 -18.88 -16.12
CA GLN A 101 -15.67 -20.22 -16.07
C GLN A 101 -16.18 -20.71 -17.43
N SER A 102 -16.68 -19.79 -18.23
CA SER A 102 -17.13 -20.11 -19.59
C SER A 102 -15.96 -20.54 -20.45
N ARG A 103 -16.00 -21.77 -20.98
CA ARG A 103 -14.95 -22.30 -21.87
C ARG A 103 -14.67 -21.38 -23.09
N MET A 104 -15.70 -20.77 -23.64
CA MET A 104 -15.56 -19.86 -24.78
C MET A 104 -14.81 -18.58 -24.33
N LEU A 105 -15.21 -17.97 -23.21
CA LEU A 105 -14.55 -16.78 -22.68
C LEU A 105 -13.12 -17.08 -22.22
N ALA A 106 -12.87 -18.24 -21.64
CA ALA A 106 -11.52 -18.67 -21.26
C ALA A 106 -10.61 -18.83 -22.49
N MET A 107 -11.12 -19.40 -23.60
CA MET A 107 -10.36 -19.49 -24.85
C MET A 107 -10.06 -18.11 -25.46
N ASP A 108 -11.03 -17.20 -25.43
CA ASP A 108 -10.82 -15.83 -25.93
C ASP A 108 -9.83 -15.06 -25.03
N ALA A 109 -9.91 -15.26 -23.72
CA ALA A 109 -8.96 -14.72 -22.77
C ALA A 109 -7.54 -15.21 -23.02
N LYS A 110 -7.33 -16.51 -23.23
CA LYS A 110 -6.00 -17.07 -23.59
C LYS A 110 -5.44 -16.44 -24.88
N ARG A 111 -6.24 -16.32 -25.94
CA ARG A 111 -5.81 -15.65 -27.19
C ARG A 111 -5.41 -14.20 -26.95
N LEU A 112 -6.12 -13.49 -26.08
CA LEU A 112 -5.79 -12.12 -25.73
C LEU A 112 -4.49 -12.05 -24.92
N VAL A 113 -4.29 -12.94 -23.94
CA VAL A 113 -3.03 -13.07 -23.20
C VAL A 113 -1.86 -13.34 -24.14
N GLU A 114 -2.00 -14.28 -25.09
CA GLU A 114 -0.97 -14.59 -26.08
C GLU A 114 -0.65 -13.39 -26.99
N ARG A 115 -1.68 -12.64 -27.41
CA ARG A 115 -1.50 -11.41 -28.18
C ARG A 115 -0.75 -10.34 -27.38
N ILE A 116 -1.16 -10.07 -26.14
CA ILE A 116 -0.51 -9.10 -25.27
C ILE A 116 0.94 -9.50 -25.00
N ALA A 117 1.18 -10.78 -24.71
CA ALA A 117 2.54 -11.31 -24.53
C ALA A 117 3.40 -11.04 -25.77
N ALA A 118 2.90 -11.37 -26.95
CA ALA A 118 3.63 -11.15 -28.22
C ALA A 118 3.90 -9.65 -28.48
N GLU A 119 2.92 -8.76 -28.19
CA GLU A 119 3.10 -7.29 -28.29
C GLU A 119 4.20 -6.78 -27.35
N GLN A 120 4.42 -7.44 -26.21
CA GLN A 120 5.47 -7.11 -25.23
C GLN A 120 6.80 -7.88 -25.45
N GLY A 121 6.91 -8.59 -26.58
CA GLY A 121 8.11 -9.38 -26.91
C GLY A 121 8.27 -10.64 -26.06
N VAL A 122 7.18 -11.14 -25.48
CA VAL A 122 7.14 -12.36 -24.68
C VAL A 122 6.48 -13.47 -25.50
N THR A 123 7.11 -14.64 -25.53
CA THR A 123 6.61 -15.83 -26.26
C THR A 123 5.99 -16.79 -25.28
N VAL A 124 4.74 -17.17 -25.51
CA VAL A 124 4.08 -18.25 -24.78
C VAL A 124 4.64 -19.59 -25.27
N ILE A 125 5.22 -20.38 -24.36
CA ILE A 125 5.73 -21.73 -24.64
C ILE A 125 4.56 -22.70 -24.69
N GLY A 126 3.65 -22.60 -23.72
CA GLY A 126 2.49 -23.47 -23.64
C GLY A 126 1.56 -23.14 -22.49
N TRP A 127 0.42 -23.83 -22.49
CA TRP A 127 -0.59 -23.77 -21.45
C TRP A 127 -0.81 -25.18 -20.90
N ARG A 128 -0.96 -25.31 -19.59
CA ARG A 128 -1.31 -26.53 -18.90
C ARG A 128 -2.63 -26.33 -18.16
N GLU A 129 -3.55 -27.25 -18.26
CA GLU A 129 -4.69 -27.32 -17.34
C GLU A 129 -4.20 -27.86 -16.00
N VAL A 130 -4.43 -27.09 -14.93
CA VAL A 130 -3.95 -27.48 -13.61
C VAL A 130 -4.89 -28.56 -13.05
N PRO A 131 -4.37 -29.73 -12.63
CA PRO A 131 -5.20 -30.76 -12.06
C PRO A 131 -5.69 -30.33 -10.67
N VAL A 132 -7.02 -30.24 -10.52
CA VAL A 132 -7.67 -29.85 -9.25
C VAL A 132 -8.74 -30.87 -8.87
N ASP A 133 -8.92 -31.08 -7.54
CA ASP A 133 -10.04 -31.79 -6.97
C ASP A 133 -10.91 -30.85 -6.13
N ASP A 134 -12.07 -30.49 -6.64
CA ASP A 134 -13.02 -29.60 -5.99
C ASP A 134 -14.10 -30.32 -5.17
N SER A 135 -13.96 -31.62 -4.99
CA SER A 135 -14.96 -32.49 -4.33
C SER A 135 -15.26 -32.10 -2.87
N THR A 136 -14.26 -31.50 -2.17
CA THR A 136 -14.39 -31.05 -0.77
C THR A 136 -14.77 -29.57 -0.65
N VAL A 137 -14.78 -28.82 -1.76
CA VAL A 137 -15.03 -27.37 -1.79
C VAL A 137 -16.51 -27.05 -1.63
N GLY A 138 -16.85 -26.06 -0.78
CA GLY A 138 -18.23 -25.61 -0.56
C GLY A 138 -18.87 -25.00 -1.81
N ALA A 139 -20.20 -25.02 -1.85
CA ALA A 139 -20.95 -24.56 -3.01
C ALA A 139 -20.63 -23.10 -3.37
N ILE A 140 -20.54 -22.20 -2.41
CA ILE A 140 -20.26 -20.78 -2.63
C ILE A 140 -18.86 -20.59 -3.26
N SER A 141 -17.84 -21.27 -2.74
CA SER A 141 -16.48 -21.20 -3.30
C SER A 141 -16.41 -21.81 -4.71
N ARG A 142 -17.13 -22.91 -4.94
CA ARG A 142 -17.20 -23.61 -6.24
C ARG A 142 -17.93 -22.77 -7.29
N ASP A 143 -19.02 -22.12 -6.94
CA ASP A 143 -19.77 -21.22 -7.84
C ASP A 143 -18.92 -20.02 -8.29
N ALA A 144 -17.97 -19.58 -7.44
CA ALA A 144 -17.04 -18.49 -7.75
C ALA A 144 -15.68 -18.99 -8.30
N GLN A 145 -15.45 -20.30 -8.40
CA GLN A 145 -14.17 -20.90 -8.80
C GLN A 145 -13.84 -20.55 -10.25
N PRO A 146 -12.68 -19.93 -10.55
CA PRO A 146 -12.24 -19.72 -11.91
C PRO A 146 -11.83 -21.03 -12.59
N THR A 147 -11.77 -21.01 -13.91
CA THR A 147 -11.03 -22.07 -14.63
C THR A 147 -9.53 -21.83 -14.43
N ILE A 148 -8.81 -22.81 -13.89
CA ILE A 148 -7.40 -22.64 -13.47
C ILE A 148 -6.49 -23.27 -14.52
N HIS A 149 -5.70 -22.43 -15.20
CA HIS A 149 -4.65 -22.86 -16.08
C HIS A 149 -3.30 -22.35 -15.63
N GLN A 150 -2.25 -22.96 -16.09
CA GLN A 150 -0.87 -22.54 -15.91
C GLN A 150 -0.31 -22.11 -17.27
N ILE A 151 0.40 -21.00 -17.30
CA ILE A 151 1.09 -20.49 -18.49
C ILE A 151 2.61 -20.59 -18.31
N PHE A 152 3.30 -20.89 -19.40
CA PHE A 152 4.76 -20.89 -19.49
C PHE A 152 5.18 -19.91 -20.56
N VAL A 153 6.10 -19.01 -20.23
CA VAL A 153 6.54 -17.94 -21.13
C VAL A 153 8.07 -17.79 -21.12
N LYS A 154 8.61 -17.24 -22.21
CA LYS A 154 10.02 -16.82 -22.32
C LYS A 154 10.11 -15.52 -23.09
N ALA A 155 11.20 -14.81 -22.95
CA ALA A 155 11.49 -13.61 -23.74
C ALA A 155 12.96 -13.60 -24.15
N ALA A 156 13.27 -12.90 -25.24
CA ALA A 156 14.63 -12.69 -25.72
C ALA A 156 14.96 -11.20 -25.70
N GLY A 157 16.21 -10.89 -25.37
CA GLY A 157 16.77 -9.55 -25.50
C GLY A 157 17.03 -9.15 -26.95
N ALA A 158 17.48 -7.92 -27.14
CA ALA A 158 17.80 -7.38 -28.47
C ALA A 158 18.93 -8.15 -29.19
N ASP A 159 19.79 -8.82 -28.44
CA ASP A 159 20.86 -9.68 -28.92
C ASP A 159 20.40 -11.11 -29.28
N GLY A 160 19.13 -11.42 -29.06
CA GLY A 160 18.53 -12.75 -29.27
C GLY A 160 18.78 -13.75 -28.13
N ALA A 161 19.54 -13.39 -27.10
CA ALA A 161 19.71 -14.24 -25.91
C ALA A 161 18.41 -14.24 -25.07
N LEU A 162 18.14 -15.36 -24.40
CA LEU A 162 16.98 -15.42 -23.48
C LEU A 162 17.20 -14.48 -22.30
N LEU A 163 16.18 -13.73 -21.97
CA LEU A 163 16.12 -12.99 -20.71
C LEU A 163 15.97 -13.96 -19.56
N THR A 164 16.61 -13.63 -18.46
CA THR A 164 16.63 -14.47 -17.27
C THR A 164 16.26 -13.64 -16.04
N GLU A 165 15.80 -14.32 -15.00
CA GLU A 165 15.62 -13.76 -13.66
C GLU A 165 14.87 -12.41 -13.69
N LEU A 166 15.43 -11.37 -13.08
CA LEU A 166 14.81 -10.06 -12.94
C LEU A 166 14.48 -9.39 -14.31
N ALA A 167 15.26 -9.65 -15.36
CA ALA A 167 14.98 -9.10 -16.67
C ALA A 167 13.69 -9.71 -17.29
N LEU A 168 13.49 -11.02 -17.09
CA LEU A 168 12.27 -11.71 -17.51
C LEU A 168 11.08 -11.31 -16.60
N GLU A 169 11.30 -11.19 -15.31
CA GLU A 169 10.29 -10.75 -14.34
C GLU A 169 9.66 -9.41 -14.74
N ARG A 170 10.48 -8.43 -15.16
CA ARG A 170 10.03 -7.11 -15.63
C ARG A 170 9.10 -7.20 -16.84
N LYS A 171 9.41 -8.07 -17.78
CA LYS A 171 8.53 -8.33 -18.94
C LYS A 171 7.20 -8.98 -18.51
N CYS A 172 7.27 -9.96 -17.63
CA CYS A 172 6.10 -10.64 -17.07
C CYS A 172 5.18 -9.68 -16.31
N PHE A 173 5.75 -8.74 -15.55
CA PHE A 173 5.00 -7.69 -14.85
C PHE A 173 4.11 -6.87 -15.81
N VAL A 174 4.69 -6.37 -16.92
CA VAL A 174 3.94 -5.56 -17.89
C VAL A 174 2.86 -6.39 -18.59
N VAL A 175 3.19 -7.62 -19.01
CA VAL A 175 2.22 -8.55 -19.62
C VAL A 175 1.05 -8.81 -18.68
N ARG A 176 1.34 -9.18 -17.45
CA ARG A 176 0.32 -9.48 -16.44
C ARG A 176 -0.59 -8.28 -16.18
N LYS A 177 -0.02 -7.12 -15.87
CA LYS A 177 -0.79 -5.89 -15.60
C LYS A 177 -1.69 -5.52 -16.79
N ARG A 178 -1.19 -5.57 -18.01
CA ARG A 178 -2.01 -5.32 -19.21
C ARG A 178 -3.16 -6.32 -19.34
N CYS A 179 -2.88 -7.60 -19.16
CA CYS A 179 -3.93 -8.63 -19.24
C CYS A 179 -5.02 -8.40 -18.21
N GLU A 180 -4.65 -8.16 -16.94
CA GLU A 180 -5.58 -7.89 -15.85
C GLU A 180 -6.41 -6.62 -16.12
N HIS A 181 -5.81 -5.56 -16.66
CA HIS A 181 -6.52 -4.32 -17.00
C HIS A 181 -7.46 -4.46 -18.22
N GLU A 182 -6.99 -5.06 -19.30
CA GLU A 182 -7.78 -5.18 -20.52
C GLU A 182 -8.95 -6.17 -20.36
N LEU A 183 -8.78 -7.20 -19.56
CA LEU A 183 -9.77 -8.26 -19.33
C LEU A 183 -10.59 -8.07 -18.04
N GLY A 184 -10.09 -7.35 -17.05
CA GLY A 184 -10.81 -7.03 -15.82
C GLY A 184 -11.83 -5.91 -15.97
N SER A 185 -11.76 -5.09 -17.02
CA SER A 185 -12.60 -3.89 -17.20
C SER A 185 -13.96 -4.14 -17.85
N LYS A 186 -14.31 -5.36 -18.27
CA LYS A 186 -15.49 -5.69 -19.06
C LYS A 186 -16.64 -6.34 -18.29
N GLY A 187 -16.49 -6.59 -16.98
CA GLY A 187 -17.57 -7.15 -16.15
C GLY A 187 -18.60 -6.12 -15.67
N PRO A 188 -19.82 -6.53 -15.31
CA PRO A 188 -20.84 -5.66 -14.79
C PRO A 188 -20.47 -5.19 -13.37
N GLY A 189 -19.96 -3.99 -13.23
CA GLY A 189 -19.47 -3.38 -12.02
C GLY A 189 -17.99 -3.12 -12.10
N LYS A 190 -17.61 -1.90 -12.49
CA LYS A 190 -16.21 -1.46 -12.48
C LYS A 190 -15.60 -1.69 -11.10
N GLY A 191 -14.72 -2.67 -10.98
CA GLY A 191 -14.04 -3.02 -9.73
C GLY A 191 -14.43 -4.35 -9.12
N ASP A 192 -15.26 -5.18 -9.77
CA ASP A 192 -15.60 -6.51 -9.28
C ASP A 192 -14.61 -7.54 -9.85
N LEU A 193 -13.77 -8.10 -8.98
CA LEU A 193 -12.84 -9.20 -9.28
C LEU A 193 -13.61 -10.54 -9.33
N GLY A 194 -14.73 -10.57 -10.06
CA GLY A 194 -15.60 -11.73 -10.18
C GLY A 194 -15.03 -12.84 -11.09
N SER A 195 -15.75 -13.96 -11.17
CA SER A 195 -15.39 -15.18 -11.93
C SER A 195 -15.25 -15.01 -13.44
N GLU A 196 -15.51 -13.83 -14.00
CA GLU A 196 -15.39 -13.52 -15.43
C GLU A 196 -14.13 -12.74 -15.79
N THR A 197 -13.21 -12.51 -14.84
CA THR A 197 -11.98 -11.73 -15.03
C THR A 197 -10.76 -12.63 -15.20
N VAL A 198 -9.70 -12.11 -15.82
CA VAL A 198 -8.40 -12.76 -15.85
C VAL A 198 -7.55 -12.24 -14.69
N TYR A 199 -6.93 -13.14 -13.96
CA TYR A 199 -6.03 -12.79 -12.86
C TYR A 199 -4.87 -13.78 -12.78
N PHE A 200 -3.68 -13.26 -12.49
CA PHE A 200 -2.47 -14.07 -12.29
C PHE A 200 -2.04 -14.00 -10.82
N PRO A 201 -2.20 -15.08 -10.04
CA PRO A 201 -1.60 -15.18 -8.70
C PRO A 201 -0.11 -14.86 -8.68
N SER A 202 0.62 -15.37 -9.68
CA SER A 202 2.01 -15.00 -10.02
C SER A 202 2.23 -15.22 -11.52
N LEU A 203 3.24 -14.57 -12.08
CA LEU A 203 3.83 -14.89 -13.37
C LEU A 203 5.31 -14.51 -13.27
N SER A 204 6.14 -15.46 -12.87
CA SER A 204 7.50 -15.21 -12.40
C SER A 204 8.46 -16.33 -12.79
N PRO A 205 9.73 -16.05 -13.04
CA PRO A 205 10.76 -17.07 -13.17
C PRO A 205 11.25 -17.61 -11.81
N ARG A 206 10.84 -16.99 -10.68
CA ARG A 206 11.38 -17.26 -9.34
C ARG A 206 10.37 -17.83 -8.37
N THR A 207 9.14 -17.31 -8.35
CA THR A 207 8.10 -17.68 -7.38
C THR A 207 6.85 -18.21 -8.04
N PHE A 208 6.15 -19.08 -7.33
CA PHE A 208 4.90 -19.69 -7.77
C PHE A 208 3.88 -19.67 -6.63
N VAL A 209 2.64 -19.26 -6.90
CA VAL A 209 1.60 -19.08 -5.89
C VAL A 209 0.41 -19.98 -6.16
N TYR A 210 0.12 -20.85 -5.22
CA TYR A 210 -1.14 -21.62 -5.12
C TYR A 210 -2.06 -20.92 -4.12
N LYS A 211 -3.27 -20.53 -4.51
CA LYS A 211 -4.23 -19.87 -3.61
C LYS A 211 -5.67 -20.00 -4.09
N GLY A 212 -6.62 -19.75 -3.19
CA GLY A 212 -8.04 -19.75 -3.55
C GLY A 212 -8.94 -19.51 -2.34
N MET A 213 -10.26 -19.48 -2.60
CA MET A 213 -11.30 -19.47 -1.57
C MET A 213 -11.43 -20.89 -0.97
N LEU A 214 -10.40 -21.32 -0.29
CA LEU A 214 -10.23 -22.65 0.28
C LEU A 214 -9.96 -22.55 1.78
N THR A 215 -10.22 -23.61 2.52
CA THR A 215 -9.71 -23.77 3.87
C THR A 215 -8.27 -24.30 3.82
N GLU A 216 -7.58 -24.25 4.94
CA GLU A 216 -6.17 -24.65 5.06
C GLU A 216 -5.93 -26.12 4.68
N LYS A 217 -6.87 -27.00 5.01
CA LYS A 217 -6.83 -28.42 4.66
C LYS A 217 -7.16 -28.67 3.20
N GLN A 218 -8.07 -27.87 2.63
CA GLN A 218 -8.47 -28.01 1.23
C GLN A 218 -7.35 -27.64 0.26
N LEU A 219 -6.46 -26.71 0.59
CA LEU A 219 -5.42 -26.24 -0.35
C LEU A 219 -4.58 -27.39 -0.95
N PRO A 220 -3.95 -28.28 -0.14
CA PRO A 220 -3.18 -29.39 -0.68
C PRO A 220 -4.05 -30.52 -1.26
N GLU A 221 -5.34 -30.61 -0.90
CA GLU A 221 -6.28 -31.57 -1.49
C GLU A 221 -6.77 -31.07 -2.85
N PHE A 222 -7.02 -29.77 -2.99
CA PHE A 222 -7.52 -29.14 -4.19
C PHE A 222 -6.47 -29.08 -5.30
N TYR A 223 -5.25 -28.61 -5.02
CA TYR A 223 -4.17 -28.58 -5.99
C TYR A 223 -3.37 -29.89 -5.96
N LEU A 224 -3.67 -30.82 -6.89
CA LEU A 224 -3.04 -32.13 -6.90
C LEU A 224 -1.52 -32.06 -7.13
N ASP A 225 -1.02 -31.02 -7.77
CA ASP A 225 0.41 -30.74 -7.88
C ASP A 225 1.12 -30.72 -6.52
N LEU A 226 0.46 -30.20 -5.49
CA LEU A 226 1.04 -30.10 -4.12
C LEU A 226 1.24 -31.47 -3.46
N GLN A 227 0.69 -32.55 -4.03
CA GLN A 227 0.88 -33.94 -3.56
C GLN A 227 2.07 -34.61 -4.25
N ASP A 228 2.62 -34.05 -5.31
CA ASP A 228 3.74 -34.61 -6.05
C ASP A 228 5.06 -34.40 -5.31
N GLU A 229 5.84 -35.47 -5.12
CA GLU A 229 7.13 -35.44 -4.40
C GLU A 229 8.19 -34.60 -5.11
N ARG A 230 8.03 -34.31 -6.43
CA ARG A 230 8.95 -33.48 -7.21
C ARG A 230 8.74 -31.99 -6.99
N VAL A 231 7.66 -31.58 -6.33
CA VAL A 231 7.43 -30.19 -5.94
C VAL A 231 8.33 -29.86 -4.76
N GLU A 232 9.46 -29.26 -5.05
CA GLU A 232 10.53 -28.90 -4.11
C GLU A 232 10.72 -27.38 -4.05
N SER A 233 11.08 -26.87 -2.89
CA SER A 233 11.41 -25.46 -2.66
C SER A 233 12.36 -25.32 -1.48
N ALA A 234 13.17 -24.24 -1.45
CA ALA A 234 13.95 -23.88 -0.28
C ALA A 234 13.18 -22.98 0.70
N LEU A 235 12.04 -22.42 0.27
CA LEU A 235 11.21 -21.54 1.08
C LEU A 235 9.72 -21.73 0.79
N GLY A 236 8.88 -21.38 1.77
CA GLY A 236 7.43 -21.30 1.59
C GLY A 236 6.82 -20.25 2.50
N ILE A 237 5.97 -19.38 1.94
CA ILE A 237 5.11 -18.46 2.68
C ILE A 237 3.68 -18.98 2.63
N VAL A 238 3.04 -19.10 3.77
CA VAL A 238 1.65 -19.54 3.90
C VAL A 238 0.81 -18.51 4.61
N HIS A 239 -0.44 -18.44 4.22
CA HIS A 239 -1.40 -17.54 4.84
C HIS A 239 -2.78 -18.19 4.92
N SER A 240 -3.42 -18.02 6.07
CA SER A 240 -4.78 -18.37 6.34
C SER A 240 -5.62 -17.12 6.50
N ARG A 241 -6.69 -17.00 5.75
CA ARG A 241 -7.64 -15.89 5.66
C ARG A 241 -7.30 -14.82 4.62
N PHE A 242 -8.30 -14.02 4.23
CA PHE A 242 -8.16 -12.85 3.34
C PHE A 242 -8.28 -11.53 4.13
N SER A 243 -8.09 -10.37 3.44
CA SER A 243 -8.27 -9.06 4.07
C SER A 243 -9.73 -8.81 4.47
N THR A 244 -9.95 -8.35 5.71
CA THR A 244 -11.28 -8.06 6.26
C THR A 244 -12.02 -6.90 5.59
N ASN A 245 -11.32 -6.10 4.77
CA ASN A 245 -11.86 -4.90 4.11
C ASN A 245 -12.53 -5.16 2.76
N THR A 246 -12.54 -6.42 2.28
CA THR A 246 -13.10 -6.82 1.00
C THR A 246 -13.95 -8.08 1.17
N PHE A 247 -14.87 -8.34 0.23
CA PHE A 247 -15.55 -9.63 0.18
C PHE A 247 -14.59 -10.71 -0.30
N PRO A 248 -14.72 -11.97 0.20
CA PRO A 248 -13.91 -13.10 -0.25
C PRO A 248 -14.01 -13.29 -1.77
N ALA A 249 -12.86 -13.45 -2.40
CA ALA A 249 -12.76 -13.77 -3.82
C ALA A 249 -11.45 -14.54 -4.08
N TRP A 250 -11.46 -15.45 -5.05
CA TRP A 250 -10.29 -16.27 -5.42
C TRP A 250 -9.01 -15.44 -5.63
N PRO A 251 -9.05 -14.29 -6.35
CA PRO A 251 -7.87 -13.45 -6.53
C PRO A 251 -7.35 -12.79 -5.25
N LEU A 252 -8.21 -12.55 -4.27
CA LEU A 252 -7.87 -11.80 -3.06
C LEU A 252 -7.31 -12.65 -1.93
N ALA A 253 -7.33 -13.99 -2.05
CA ALA A 253 -6.63 -14.86 -1.13
C ALA A 253 -5.13 -14.54 -1.11
N HIS A 254 -4.50 -14.62 0.08
CA HIS A 254 -3.05 -14.52 0.22
C HIS A 254 -2.36 -15.87 -0.02
N PRO A 255 -1.04 -15.89 -0.28
CA PRO A 255 -0.13 -14.77 -0.53
C PRO A 255 -0.41 -14.06 -1.85
N PHE A 256 0.10 -12.81 -1.95
CA PHE A 256 0.24 -12.11 -3.22
C PHE A 256 1.59 -12.48 -3.87
N ARG A 257 2.13 -11.64 -4.77
CA ARG A 257 3.33 -11.97 -5.57
C ARG A 257 4.62 -11.90 -4.77
N TYR A 258 4.66 -10.96 -3.83
CA TYR A 258 5.82 -10.69 -2.96
C TYR A 258 5.48 -10.84 -1.49
N VAL A 259 4.22 -10.65 -1.09
CA VAL A 259 3.87 -10.52 0.33
C VAL A 259 2.70 -11.39 0.79
N ALA A 260 2.75 -11.69 2.08
CA ALA A 260 1.59 -12.06 2.89
C ALA A 260 1.62 -11.22 4.16
N HIS A 261 0.44 -10.85 4.69
CA HIS A 261 0.41 -9.94 5.81
C HIS A 261 -0.65 -10.31 6.84
N ASN A 262 -0.36 -10.03 8.10
CA ASN A 262 -1.30 -10.14 9.20
C ASN A 262 -1.55 -8.75 9.77
N GLY A 263 -2.75 -8.23 9.58
CA GLY A 263 -3.16 -6.92 10.06
C GLY A 263 -3.99 -6.13 9.06
N GLU A 264 -3.88 -4.82 9.13
CA GLU A 264 -4.55 -3.88 8.23
C GLU A 264 -3.64 -2.69 7.91
N ILE A 265 -3.57 -2.31 6.64
CA ILE A 265 -2.92 -1.08 6.21
C ILE A 265 -4.01 -0.02 6.13
N ASN A 266 -4.14 0.76 7.21
CA ASN A 266 -5.23 1.74 7.36
C ASN A 266 -5.15 2.88 6.35
N THR A 267 -3.95 3.21 5.87
CA THR A 267 -3.70 4.31 4.91
C THR A 267 -3.85 3.89 3.45
N ALA A 268 -4.14 2.62 3.16
CA ALA A 268 -4.10 2.03 1.81
C ALA A 268 -4.85 2.84 0.74
N ARG A 269 -6.01 3.43 1.09
CA ARG A 269 -6.78 4.25 0.15
C ARG A 269 -6.09 5.57 -0.20
N GLY A 270 -5.46 6.21 0.79
CA GLY A 270 -4.65 7.41 0.58
C GLY A 270 -3.42 7.09 -0.26
N ASN A 271 -2.73 6.00 0.07
CA ASN A 271 -1.56 5.53 -0.67
C ASN A 271 -1.90 5.22 -2.14
N GLU A 272 -3.01 4.52 -2.42
CA GLU A 272 -3.51 4.28 -3.79
C GLU A 272 -3.73 5.60 -4.54
N ASN A 273 -4.40 6.57 -3.91
CA ASN A 273 -4.67 7.87 -4.53
C ASN A 273 -3.38 8.63 -4.86
N TRP A 274 -2.38 8.58 -4.00
CA TRP A 274 -1.07 9.18 -4.24
C TRP A 274 -0.30 8.43 -5.32
N MET A 275 -0.29 7.10 -5.31
CA MET A 275 0.31 6.30 -6.40
C MET A 275 -0.30 6.72 -7.75
N ARG A 276 -1.62 6.81 -7.83
CA ARG A 276 -2.33 7.24 -9.03
C ARG A 276 -1.98 8.67 -9.46
N ALA A 277 -1.78 9.58 -8.51
CA ALA A 277 -1.35 10.95 -8.83
C ALA A 277 0.07 11.01 -9.42
N ARG A 278 0.96 10.11 -8.98
CA ARG A 278 2.36 9.99 -9.43
C ARG A 278 2.52 9.29 -10.77
N GLU A 279 1.61 8.39 -11.14
CA GLU A 279 1.70 7.54 -12.35
C GLU A 279 2.07 8.32 -13.62
N SER A 280 1.61 9.56 -13.72
CA SER A 280 1.85 10.40 -14.90
C SER A 280 3.30 10.83 -15.10
N LEU A 281 4.10 10.80 -14.05
CA LEU A 281 5.52 11.17 -14.06
C LEU A 281 6.43 9.94 -14.04
N MET A 282 5.86 8.74 -13.87
CA MET A 282 6.64 7.52 -13.77
C MET A 282 7.24 7.11 -15.11
N SER A 283 8.54 6.97 -15.13
CA SER A 283 9.31 6.32 -16.20
C SER A 283 10.40 5.45 -15.58
N SER A 284 10.83 4.41 -16.24
CA SER A 284 11.86 3.51 -15.74
C SER A 284 12.80 3.10 -16.85
N GLU A 285 14.10 3.13 -16.56
CA GLU A 285 15.12 2.56 -17.46
C GLU A 285 15.10 1.03 -17.41
N HIS A 286 14.52 0.45 -16.36
CA HIS A 286 14.50 -0.98 -16.12
C HIS A 286 13.22 -1.66 -16.63
N ILE A 287 12.09 -0.95 -16.66
CA ILE A 287 10.78 -1.49 -17.08
C ILE A 287 10.40 -0.82 -18.39
N GLU A 288 10.60 -1.55 -19.48
CA GLU A 288 10.18 -1.10 -20.80
C GLU A 288 8.65 -1.03 -20.86
N ASP A 289 8.12 0.05 -21.43
CA ASP A 289 6.67 0.32 -21.52
C ASP A 289 5.92 0.30 -20.18
N LEU A 290 6.51 0.90 -19.13
CA LEU A 290 5.86 1.03 -17.82
C LEU A 290 4.44 1.61 -17.94
N SER A 291 4.20 2.48 -18.92
CA SER A 291 2.89 3.09 -19.15
C SER A 291 1.78 2.07 -19.42
N ALA A 292 2.10 0.92 -20.00
CA ALA A 292 1.15 -0.16 -20.26
C ALA A 292 0.72 -0.91 -18.99
N ALA A 293 1.50 -0.79 -17.91
CA ALA A 293 1.18 -1.40 -16.61
C ALA A 293 0.30 -0.51 -15.72
N LEU A 294 -0.04 0.72 -16.15
CA LEU A 294 -0.85 1.65 -15.35
C LEU A 294 -2.37 1.36 -15.46
N PRO A 295 -3.14 1.53 -14.38
CA PRO A 295 -2.73 1.96 -13.04
C PRO A 295 -1.96 0.87 -12.28
N ILE A 296 -1.00 1.29 -11.43
CA ILE A 296 -0.22 0.33 -10.62
C ILE A 296 -1.12 -0.39 -9.63
N CYS A 297 -1.84 0.36 -8.81
CA CYS A 297 -2.80 -0.21 -7.86
C CYS A 297 -4.11 -0.55 -8.58
N THR A 298 -4.47 -1.83 -8.61
CA THR A 298 -5.70 -2.31 -9.24
C THR A 298 -6.93 -1.82 -8.48
N PRO A 299 -7.88 -1.12 -9.16
CA PRO A 299 -9.11 -0.68 -8.52
C PRO A 299 -9.91 -1.84 -7.94
N GLY A 300 -10.36 -1.70 -6.69
CA GLY A 300 -11.11 -2.74 -5.97
C GLY A 300 -10.24 -3.79 -5.28
N GLY A 301 -8.92 -3.71 -5.39
CA GLY A 301 -7.99 -4.55 -4.67
C GLY A 301 -8.07 -4.36 -3.14
N SER A 302 -7.64 -5.37 -2.38
CA SER A 302 -7.46 -5.24 -0.94
C SER A 302 -6.30 -4.29 -0.59
N ASP A 303 -6.17 -3.91 0.68
CA ASP A 303 -5.03 -3.16 1.19
C ASP A 303 -3.70 -3.84 0.86
N THR A 304 -3.63 -5.16 1.10
CA THR A 304 -2.45 -5.96 0.81
C THR A 304 -2.17 -6.10 -0.69
N ALA A 305 -3.21 -6.23 -1.52
CA ALA A 305 -3.03 -6.30 -2.97
C ALA A 305 -2.38 -5.02 -3.51
N ARG A 306 -2.85 -3.85 -3.05
CA ARG A 306 -2.29 -2.55 -3.42
C ARG A 306 -0.87 -2.36 -2.91
N PHE A 307 -0.59 -2.82 -1.69
CA PHE A 307 0.76 -2.81 -1.12
C PHE A 307 1.70 -3.67 -1.95
N ASP A 308 1.31 -4.90 -2.28
CA ASP A 308 2.07 -5.85 -3.11
C ASP A 308 2.40 -5.26 -4.48
N GLU A 309 1.41 -4.66 -5.16
CA GLU A 309 1.58 -4.03 -6.47
C GLU A 309 2.55 -2.83 -6.44
N ALA A 310 2.49 -2.00 -5.40
CA ALA A 310 3.43 -0.89 -5.21
C ALA A 310 4.84 -1.39 -4.89
N LEU A 311 4.97 -2.42 -4.03
CA LEU A 311 6.23 -3.05 -3.69
C LEU A 311 6.88 -3.72 -4.91
N GLU A 312 6.10 -4.43 -5.70
CA GLU A 312 6.53 -5.05 -6.96
C GLU A 312 7.12 -3.99 -7.91
N LEU A 313 6.40 -2.87 -8.13
CA LEU A 313 6.91 -1.78 -8.96
C LEU A 313 8.25 -1.25 -8.45
N LEU A 314 8.35 -0.93 -7.16
CA LEU A 314 9.58 -0.37 -6.58
C LEU A 314 10.76 -1.32 -6.71
N THR A 315 10.52 -2.61 -6.52
CA THR A 315 11.54 -3.67 -6.65
C THR A 315 11.96 -3.84 -8.10
N LEU A 316 11.03 -3.95 -9.03
CA LEU A 316 11.31 -4.12 -10.45
C LEU A 316 11.96 -2.87 -11.08
N ALA A 317 11.70 -1.70 -10.51
CA ALA A 317 12.33 -0.44 -10.92
C ALA A 317 13.77 -0.28 -10.42
N GLY A 318 14.32 -1.25 -9.67
CA GLY A 318 15.75 -1.30 -9.35
C GLY A 318 16.11 -1.24 -7.87
N ARG A 319 15.13 -1.09 -6.96
CA ARG A 319 15.40 -1.19 -5.51
C ARG A 319 15.54 -2.64 -5.10
N THR A 320 16.36 -2.90 -4.08
CA THR A 320 16.32 -4.21 -3.42
C THR A 320 15.00 -4.36 -2.67
N LEU A 321 14.51 -5.58 -2.51
CA LEU A 321 13.26 -5.84 -1.81
C LEU A 321 13.28 -5.30 -0.36
N PRO A 322 14.34 -5.47 0.45
CA PRO A 322 14.43 -4.83 1.77
C PRO A 322 14.37 -3.30 1.73
N HIS A 323 15.00 -2.66 0.73
CA HIS A 323 14.94 -1.20 0.55
C HIS A 323 13.50 -0.73 0.31
N ALA A 324 12.81 -1.33 -0.65
CA ALA A 324 11.42 -0.99 -0.97
C ALA A 324 10.48 -1.19 0.23
N VAL A 325 10.66 -2.31 0.96
CA VAL A 325 9.87 -2.59 2.18
C VAL A 325 10.11 -1.53 3.27
N LEU A 326 11.38 -1.15 3.55
CA LEU A 326 11.68 -0.13 4.58
C LEU A 326 11.24 1.29 4.17
N MET A 327 11.17 1.57 2.88
CA MET A 327 10.62 2.80 2.35
C MET A 327 9.10 2.88 2.58
N MET A 328 8.38 1.76 2.34
CA MET A 328 6.94 1.68 2.51
C MET A 328 6.51 1.54 3.97
N VAL A 329 7.30 0.82 4.78
CA VAL A 329 7.03 0.53 6.20
C VAL A 329 8.22 1.00 7.05
N PRO A 330 8.41 2.30 7.20
CA PRO A 330 9.52 2.84 7.99
C PRO A 330 9.34 2.58 9.49
N GLU A 331 10.46 2.45 10.20
CA GLU A 331 10.42 2.53 11.67
C GLU A 331 10.09 3.96 12.13
N ALA A 332 9.74 4.13 13.41
CA ALA A 332 9.52 5.44 13.99
C ALA A 332 10.88 6.19 14.08
N TRP A 333 11.11 7.14 13.18
CA TRP A 333 12.39 7.83 13.03
C TRP A 333 12.36 9.30 13.42
N GLU A 334 11.23 10.00 13.27
CA GLU A 334 11.16 11.45 13.39
C GLU A 334 11.50 11.92 14.82
N ARG A 335 10.96 11.26 15.85
CA ARG A 335 11.16 11.60 17.26
C ARG A 335 12.13 10.66 17.97
N HIS A 336 12.88 9.86 17.22
CA HIS A 336 13.85 8.94 17.80
C HIS A 336 15.19 9.64 18.07
N GLU A 337 15.39 10.18 19.26
CA GLU A 337 16.54 11.03 19.61
C GLU A 337 17.90 10.35 19.45
N THR A 338 17.95 9.03 19.67
CA THR A 338 19.20 8.25 19.66
C THR A 338 19.44 7.49 18.35
N MET A 339 18.63 7.74 17.31
CA MET A 339 18.82 7.10 16.02
C MET A 339 20.11 7.58 15.35
N ASP A 340 20.84 6.65 14.72
CA ASP A 340 22.00 6.97 13.90
C ASP A 340 21.66 8.04 12.83
N PRO A 341 22.49 9.09 12.66
CA PRO A 341 22.19 10.17 11.74
C PRO A 341 22.04 9.74 10.27
N ALA A 342 22.87 8.79 9.79
CA ALA A 342 22.78 8.31 8.41
C ALA A 342 21.49 7.54 8.17
N LYS A 343 21.09 6.72 9.14
CA LYS A 343 19.82 6.01 9.12
C LYS A 343 18.61 6.98 9.17
N ARG A 344 18.69 8.03 9.98
CA ARG A 344 17.67 9.08 10.01
C ARG A 344 17.56 9.77 8.66
N ALA A 345 18.69 10.11 8.04
CA ALA A 345 18.72 10.75 6.72
C ALA A 345 18.12 9.87 5.63
N PHE A 346 18.36 8.55 5.68
CA PHE A 346 17.71 7.59 4.80
C PHE A 346 16.17 7.68 4.88
N TYR A 347 15.61 7.62 6.09
CA TYR A 347 14.15 7.69 6.26
C TYR A 347 13.58 9.07 5.91
N GLU A 348 14.25 10.14 6.28
CA GLU A 348 13.81 11.50 5.98
C GLU A 348 13.78 11.79 4.48
N TYR A 349 14.80 11.31 3.76
CA TYR A 349 14.86 11.40 2.30
C TYR A 349 13.70 10.64 1.65
N HIS A 350 13.48 9.37 2.04
CA HIS A 350 12.43 8.55 1.46
C HIS A 350 11.02 9.02 1.84
N ALA A 351 10.84 9.62 3.01
CA ALA A 351 9.57 10.25 3.41
C ALA A 351 9.22 11.48 2.54
N SER A 352 10.20 12.11 1.86
CA SER A 352 9.95 13.18 0.90
C SER A 352 9.49 12.67 -0.48
N LEU A 353 9.66 11.38 -0.77
CA LEU A 353 9.28 10.74 -2.02
C LEU A 353 7.94 10.01 -1.94
N MET A 354 7.65 9.40 -0.79
CA MET A 354 6.50 8.54 -0.60
C MET A 354 6.02 8.58 0.85
N GLU A 355 4.72 8.69 1.04
CA GLU A 355 4.07 8.50 2.33
C GLU A 355 4.19 7.05 2.81
N ALA A 356 4.28 6.87 4.14
CA ALA A 356 4.28 5.53 4.72
C ALA A 356 2.96 4.78 4.43
N TRP A 357 3.05 3.47 4.19
CA TRP A 357 1.92 2.55 4.21
C TRP A 357 1.77 2.08 5.65
N ASP A 358 0.82 2.64 6.37
CA ASP A 358 0.74 2.53 7.82
C ASP A 358 -0.53 1.81 8.29
N GLY A 359 -0.38 1.12 9.39
CA GLY A 359 -1.39 0.33 10.06
C GLY A 359 -0.75 -0.78 10.88
N PRO A 360 -1.51 -1.45 11.77
CA PRO A 360 -0.99 -2.56 12.57
C PRO A 360 -0.75 -3.79 11.71
N ALA A 361 0.46 -3.95 11.19
CA ALA A 361 0.81 -4.99 10.21
C ALA A 361 2.11 -5.73 10.53
N SER A 362 2.08 -7.06 10.43
CA SER A 362 3.24 -7.92 10.28
C SER A 362 3.26 -8.44 8.85
N ILE A 363 4.27 -8.04 8.08
CA ILE A 363 4.38 -8.31 6.65
C ILE A 363 5.51 -9.29 6.43
N THR A 364 5.22 -10.43 5.80
CA THR A 364 6.21 -11.37 5.29
C THR A 364 6.38 -11.13 3.80
N PHE A 365 7.62 -11.24 3.33
CA PHE A 365 7.93 -10.96 1.93
C PHE A 365 9.05 -11.86 1.38
N THR A 366 9.03 -12.10 0.09
CA THR A 366 10.10 -12.80 -0.64
C THR A 366 10.09 -12.41 -2.13
N ASP A 367 11.26 -12.48 -2.76
CA ASP A 367 11.44 -12.44 -4.21
C ASP A 367 11.92 -13.80 -4.77
N GLY A 368 11.86 -14.85 -3.95
CA GLY A 368 12.37 -16.18 -4.29
C GLY A 368 13.84 -16.39 -3.96
N THR A 369 14.61 -15.34 -3.64
CA THR A 369 16.03 -15.42 -3.24
C THR A 369 16.27 -15.01 -1.80
N VAL A 370 15.57 -13.96 -1.36
CA VAL A 370 15.52 -13.55 0.02
C VAL A 370 14.11 -13.77 0.57
N ILE A 371 14.01 -14.06 1.85
CA ILE A 371 12.73 -14.14 2.56
C ILE A 371 12.86 -13.41 3.90
N GLY A 372 11.85 -12.63 4.23
CA GLY A 372 11.89 -11.86 5.46
C GLY A 372 10.55 -11.48 6.00
N ALA A 373 10.61 -10.75 7.11
CA ALA A 373 9.43 -10.13 7.71
C ALA A 373 9.80 -8.77 8.32
N VAL A 374 8.84 -7.85 8.28
CA VAL A 374 8.91 -6.56 8.97
C VAL A 374 7.68 -6.38 9.84
N LEU A 375 7.88 -5.79 11.01
CA LEU A 375 6.80 -5.38 11.88
C LEU A 375 6.67 -3.86 11.80
N ASP A 376 5.45 -3.37 11.62
CA ASP A 376 5.16 -1.94 11.59
C ASP A 376 5.66 -1.22 12.85
N ARG A 377 5.76 0.11 12.81
CA ARG A 377 6.27 0.94 13.91
C ARG A 377 5.43 0.85 15.19
N ASN A 378 4.13 0.55 15.11
CA ASN A 378 3.26 0.38 16.26
C ASN A 378 3.50 -0.96 16.98
N GLY A 379 3.86 -2.01 16.23
CA GLY A 379 4.26 -3.30 16.76
C GLY A 379 3.17 -4.08 17.47
N LEU A 380 1.94 -3.99 16.99
CA LEU A 380 0.77 -4.62 17.63
C LEU A 380 0.57 -6.07 17.26
N ARG A 381 1.11 -6.50 16.09
CA ARG A 381 0.94 -7.87 15.62
C ARG A 381 2.05 -8.78 16.13
N PRO A 382 1.72 -10.04 16.53
CA PRO A 382 2.71 -10.99 16.99
C PRO A 382 3.46 -11.63 15.82
N SER A 383 4.77 -11.85 15.98
CA SER A 383 5.60 -12.65 15.08
C SER A 383 6.68 -13.34 15.86
N ARG A 384 6.75 -14.67 15.74
CA ARG A 384 7.68 -15.53 16.44
C ARG A 384 8.64 -16.18 15.47
N ILE A 385 9.90 -16.28 15.83
CA ILE A 385 10.97 -16.78 14.97
C ILE A 385 11.73 -17.88 15.72
N TRP A 386 11.97 -19.00 15.02
CA TRP A 386 12.83 -20.09 15.44
C TRP A 386 13.89 -20.35 14.38
N VAL A 387 15.09 -20.61 14.83
CA VAL A 387 16.21 -21.03 13.99
C VAL A 387 16.77 -22.31 14.58
N THR A 388 16.96 -23.32 13.77
CA THR A 388 17.55 -24.60 14.18
C THR A 388 19.02 -24.72 13.78
N ASP A 389 19.73 -25.67 14.38
CA ASP A 389 21.14 -25.94 14.13
C ASP A 389 21.42 -26.49 12.72
N ASP A 390 20.44 -27.10 12.07
CA ASP A 390 20.51 -27.59 10.68
C ASP A 390 20.12 -26.56 9.63
N GLY A 391 19.77 -25.32 10.06
CA GLY A 391 19.48 -24.18 9.19
C GLY A 391 18.03 -24.00 8.81
N LEU A 392 17.10 -24.73 9.42
CA LEU A 392 15.66 -24.45 9.27
C LEU A 392 15.31 -23.17 10.02
N VAL A 393 14.66 -22.23 9.33
CA VAL A 393 14.11 -21.00 9.92
C VAL A 393 12.60 -21.01 9.75
N VAL A 394 11.89 -20.78 10.84
CA VAL A 394 10.42 -20.68 10.86
C VAL A 394 10.02 -19.37 11.51
N MET A 395 9.20 -18.59 10.82
CA MET A 395 8.52 -17.42 11.38
C MET A 395 7.01 -17.62 11.29
N ALA A 396 6.30 -17.29 12.34
CA ALA A 396 4.84 -17.38 12.34
C ALA A 396 4.20 -16.38 13.28
N SER A 397 2.93 -16.06 13.01
CA SER A 397 2.10 -15.22 13.87
C SER A 397 1.91 -15.78 15.28
N GLU A 398 2.13 -17.07 15.47
CA GLU A 398 2.07 -17.74 16.78
C GLU A 398 3.10 -18.84 16.94
N VAL A 399 3.18 -19.40 18.15
CA VAL A 399 4.03 -20.57 18.47
C VAL A 399 3.30 -21.87 18.16
N GLY A 400 4.06 -22.92 17.82
CA GLY A 400 3.50 -24.27 17.71
C GLY A 400 2.94 -24.61 16.31
N VAL A 401 3.21 -23.76 15.29
CA VAL A 401 2.83 -24.04 13.90
C VAL A 401 3.56 -25.27 13.32
N LEU A 402 4.73 -25.60 13.88
CA LEU A 402 5.47 -26.82 13.59
C LEU A 402 5.98 -27.44 14.90
N ASP A 403 6.04 -28.77 14.94
CA ASP A 403 6.67 -29.52 16.05
C ASP A 403 8.19 -29.57 15.80
N ILE A 404 8.91 -28.63 16.38
CA ILE A 404 10.37 -28.52 16.26
C ILE A 404 11.01 -29.04 17.56
N PRO A 405 11.88 -30.07 17.50
CA PRO A 405 12.60 -30.56 18.67
C PRO A 405 13.37 -29.45 19.36
N GLN A 406 13.19 -29.31 20.69
CA GLN A 406 13.76 -28.20 21.45
C GLN A 406 15.29 -28.22 21.49
N ASP A 407 15.89 -29.37 21.39
CA ASP A 407 17.35 -29.60 21.33
C ASP A 407 17.97 -29.11 20.04
N LYS A 408 17.20 -28.99 18.96
CA LYS A 408 17.63 -28.42 17.68
C LYS A 408 17.51 -26.91 17.60
N VAL A 409 16.76 -26.27 18.48
CA VAL A 409 16.50 -24.83 18.42
C VAL A 409 17.67 -24.04 18.99
N VAL A 410 18.40 -23.33 18.12
CA VAL A 410 19.52 -22.43 18.53
C VAL A 410 19.08 -21.00 18.80
N THR A 411 18.03 -20.54 18.14
CA THR A 411 17.46 -19.19 18.39
C THR A 411 15.96 -19.24 18.47
N LYS A 412 15.43 -18.59 19.51
CA LYS A 412 14.00 -18.38 19.70
C LYS A 412 13.76 -16.92 20.07
N THR A 413 13.12 -16.19 19.18
CA THR A 413 12.95 -14.73 19.34
C THR A 413 11.59 -14.28 18.78
N ARG A 414 11.36 -12.96 18.86
CA ARG A 414 10.19 -12.31 18.26
C ARG A 414 10.66 -11.13 17.41
N LEU A 415 9.91 -10.84 16.37
CA LEU A 415 10.07 -9.61 15.61
C LEU A 415 9.68 -8.41 16.51
N ARG A 416 10.45 -7.35 16.46
CA ARG A 416 10.22 -6.12 17.24
C ARG A 416 9.67 -5.01 16.38
N PRO A 417 8.96 -4.02 16.95
CA PRO A 417 8.43 -2.88 16.22
C PRO A 417 9.49 -2.18 15.36
N GLY A 418 9.16 -1.89 14.10
CA GLY A 418 10.05 -1.24 13.15
C GLY A 418 11.31 -2.04 12.77
N ARG A 419 11.38 -3.34 13.11
CA ARG A 419 12.51 -4.20 12.80
C ARG A 419 12.21 -5.15 11.66
N MET A 420 13.24 -5.43 10.87
CA MET A 420 13.22 -6.41 9.80
C MET A 420 14.00 -7.67 10.23
N PHE A 421 13.50 -8.81 9.83
CA PHE A 421 14.21 -10.09 9.86
C PHE A 421 14.37 -10.58 8.43
N LEU A 422 15.56 -10.93 8.01
CA LEU A 422 15.85 -11.30 6.63
C LEU A 422 16.75 -12.54 6.59
N VAL A 423 16.39 -13.49 5.74
CA VAL A 423 17.20 -14.64 5.37
C VAL A 423 17.59 -14.50 3.91
N ASP A 424 18.87 -14.52 3.62
CA ASP A 424 19.43 -14.59 2.28
C ASP A 424 19.85 -16.03 2.00
N THR A 425 19.05 -16.70 1.16
CA THR A 425 19.29 -18.12 0.85
C THR A 425 20.48 -18.36 -0.04
N ALA A 426 20.88 -17.38 -0.84
CA ALA A 426 22.07 -17.46 -1.68
C ALA A 426 23.36 -17.26 -0.85
N ALA A 427 23.34 -16.33 0.11
CA ALA A 427 24.44 -16.13 1.06
C ALA A 427 24.45 -17.17 2.18
N GLY A 428 23.36 -17.93 2.37
CA GLY A 428 23.23 -18.97 3.39
C GLY A 428 23.24 -18.43 4.82
N ARG A 429 22.67 -17.25 5.06
CA ARG A 429 22.68 -16.59 6.38
C ARG A 429 21.47 -15.71 6.66
N ILE A 430 21.28 -15.45 7.94
CA ILE A 430 20.39 -14.40 8.43
C ILE A 430 21.15 -13.08 8.40
N ILE A 431 20.49 -12.02 7.88
CA ILE A 431 21.02 -10.65 7.88
C ILE A 431 20.35 -9.88 9.00
N ASP A 432 21.14 -9.27 9.87
CA ASP A 432 20.64 -8.48 10.99
C ASP A 432 20.00 -7.15 10.52
N ASP A 433 18.95 -6.71 11.20
CA ASP A 433 18.25 -5.46 10.92
C ASP A 433 19.20 -4.24 10.87
N GLN A 434 20.17 -4.20 11.76
CA GLN A 434 21.14 -3.10 11.80
C GLN A 434 22.04 -3.12 10.57
N GLU A 435 22.53 -4.31 10.16
CA GLU A 435 23.33 -4.47 8.96
C GLU A 435 22.59 -4.02 7.69
N ILE A 436 21.32 -4.44 7.55
CA ILE A 436 20.46 -4.02 6.43
C ILE A 436 20.37 -2.50 6.37
N LYS A 437 20.03 -1.87 7.49
CA LYS A 437 19.78 -0.44 7.56
C LYS A 437 21.06 0.39 7.39
N GLU A 438 22.20 -0.10 7.88
CA GLU A 438 23.50 0.53 7.67
C GLU A 438 23.91 0.47 6.20
N GLN A 439 23.72 -0.66 5.55
CA GLN A 439 23.99 -0.80 4.11
C GLN A 439 23.14 0.15 3.27
N LEU A 440 21.83 0.18 3.51
CA LEU A 440 20.90 1.05 2.78
C LEU A 440 21.18 2.53 3.04
N ALA A 441 21.50 2.91 4.28
CA ALA A 441 21.85 4.29 4.60
C ALA A 441 23.15 4.77 3.98
N ALA A 442 24.03 3.84 3.60
CA ALA A 442 25.30 4.11 2.94
C ALA A 442 25.24 4.07 1.39
N GLU A 443 24.11 3.64 0.80
CA GLU A 443 23.96 3.56 -0.67
C GLU A 443 24.12 4.92 -1.36
N HIS A 444 23.64 5.99 -0.73
CA HIS A 444 23.71 7.34 -1.26
C HIS A 444 24.03 8.35 -0.14
N PRO A 445 24.55 9.54 -0.47
CA PRO A 445 24.83 10.59 0.51
C PRO A 445 23.54 11.34 0.91
N TYR A 446 22.57 10.64 1.48
CA TYR A 446 21.23 11.17 1.79
C TYR A 446 21.27 12.43 2.66
N GLN A 447 22.17 12.51 3.65
CA GLN A 447 22.31 13.70 4.48
C GLN A 447 22.72 14.93 3.66
N GLN A 448 23.68 14.76 2.74
CA GLN A 448 24.10 15.85 1.86
C GLN A 448 22.95 16.30 0.95
N TRP A 449 22.19 15.36 0.38
CA TRP A 449 21.02 15.69 -0.45
C TRP A 449 19.96 16.46 0.32
N LEU A 450 19.70 16.08 1.57
CA LEU A 450 18.76 16.78 2.46
C LEU A 450 19.27 18.18 2.82
N ASP A 451 20.55 18.33 3.15
CA ASP A 451 21.16 19.62 3.51
C ASP A 451 21.13 20.62 2.33
N GLU A 452 21.28 20.13 1.10
CA GLU A 452 21.25 20.93 -0.12
C GLU A 452 19.82 21.24 -0.61
N GLY A 453 18.90 20.29 -0.47
CA GLY A 453 17.55 20.34 -1.06
C GLY A 453 16.47 20.80 -0.09
N MET A 454 16.44 20.31 1.12
CA MET A 454 15.38 20.55 2.08
C MET A 454 15.66 21.77 2.97
N VAL A 455 14.64 22.58 3.21
CA VAL A 455 14.74 23.73 4.12
C VAL A 455 13.61 23.67 5.16
N ARG A 456 13.92 23.92 6.43
CA ARG A 456 12.87 24.07 7.45
C ARG A 456 12.22 25.45 7.32
N LEU A 457 10.92 25.52 7.51
CA LEU A 457 10.19 26.80 7.45
C LEU A 457 10.78 27.84 8.44
N GLY A 458 11.22 27.37 9.62
CA GLY A 458 11.84 28.23 10.65
C GLY A 458 13.18 28.84 10.25
N ASP A 459 13.89 28.26 9.27
CA ASP A 459 15.18 28.73 8.80
C ASP A 459 15.05 29.78 7.66
N LEU A 460 13.83 29.96 7.14
CA LEU A 460 13.55 31.02 6.14
C LEU A 460 13.46 32.40 6.81
N PRO A 461 13.73 33.50 6.06
CA PRO A 461 13.56 34.86 6.56
C PRO A 461 12.15 35.06 7.09
N GLN A 462 12.04 35.35 8.39
CA GLN A 462 10.74 35.45 9.06
C GLN A 462 10.02 36.75 8.65
N VAL A 463 8.74 36.62 8.33
CA VAL A 463 7.86 37.71 7.94
C VAL A 463 6.81 37.91 9.01
N SER A 464 6.71 39.14 9.54
CA SER A 464 5.65 39.50 10.50
C SER A 464 4.34 39.74 9.79
N GLN A 465 3.25 39.29 10.37
CA GLN A 465 1.93 39.51 9.84
C GLN A 465 1.26 40.74 10.44
N GLU A 466 0.40 41.39 9.64
CA GLU A 466 -0.51 42.40 10.13
C GLU A 466 -1.61 41.81 11.00
N ILE A 467 -1.77 42.31 12.22
CA ILE A 467 -2.80 41.88 13.16
C ILE A 467 -4.12 42.52 12.75
N MET A 468 -5.16 41.71 12.57
CA MET A 468 -6.52 42.18 12.27
C MET A 468 -7.12 42.93 13.46
N SER A 469 -7.82 44.03 13.17
CA SER A 469 -8.64 44.68 14.21
C SER A 469 -9.79 43.79 14.67
N HIS A 470 -10.25 43.97 15.91
CA HIS A 470 -11.38 43.24 16.47
C HIS A 470 -12.63 43.32 15.59
N GLU A 471 -12.93 44.50 15.05
CA GLU A 471 -14.07 44.69 14.15
C GLU A 471 -14.00 43.83 12.89
N ARG A 472 -12.80 43.73 12.28
CA ARG A 472 -12.56 42.84 11.15
C ARG A 472 -12.72 41.37 11.53
N VAL A 473 -12.25 40.95 12.69
CA VAL A 473 -12.43 39.57 13.17
C VAL A 473 -13.92 39.23 13.31
N VAL A 474 -14.71 40.10 13.98
CA VAL A 474 -16.16 39.90 14.16
C VAL A 474 -16.88 39.86 12.80
N LEU A 475 -16.52 40.72 11.86
CA LEU A 475 -17.11 40.69 10.53
C LEU A 475 -16.81 39.38 9.82
N ARG A 476 -15.59 38.86 9.90
CA ARG A 476 -15.19 37.57 9.33
C ARG A 476 -15.93 36.38 9.98
N GLN A 477 -16.06 36.38 11.28
CA GLN A 477 -16.84 35.37 12.00
C GLN A 477 -18.28 35.30 11.46
N ARG A 478 -18.91 36.45 11.17
CA ARG A 478 -20.23 36.50 10.57
C ARG A 478 -20.27 35.97 9.14
N VAL A 479 -19.27 36.33 8.31
CA VAL A 479 -19.15 35.86 6.92
C VAL A 479 -19.06 34.33 6.88
N PHE A 480 -18.28 33.74 7.77
CA PHE A 480 -18.10 32.28 7.85
C PHE A 480 -19.14 31.56 8.74
N GLY A 481 -20.15 32.30 9.24
CA GLY A 481 -21.27 31.70 9.97
C GLY A 481 -20.91 31.14 11.33
N TYR A 482 -19.89 31.70 12.02
CA TYR A 482 -19.61 31.33 13.41
C TYR A 482 -20.76 31.71 14.31
N THR A 483 -21.19 30.79 15.16
CA THR A 483 -22.18 31.02 16.21
C THR A 483 -21.49 31.30 17.55
N GLU A 484 -22.19 31.97 18.48
CA GLU A 484 -21.70 32.15 19.84
C GLU A 484 -21.46 30.80 20.54
N GLU A 485 -22.24 29.79 20.25
CA GLU A 485 -22.06 28.45 20.76
C GLU A 485 -20.74 27.85 20.30
N GLU A 486 -20.46 27.86 19.00
CA GLU A 486 -19.21 27.36 18.41
C GLU A 486 -17.99 28.12 18.95
N LEU A 487 -18.08 29.44 19.09
CA LEU A 487 -17.00 30.23 19.67
C LEU A 487 -16.73 29.82 21.12
N ARG A 488 -17.78 29.56 21.92
CA ARG A 488 -17.65 29.23 23.35
C ARG A 488 -17.22 27.80 23.58
N ILE A 489 -17.74 26.81 22.83
CA ILE A 489 -17.52 25.38 23.12
C ILE A 489 -16.47 24.71 22.21
N LEU A 490 -16.17 25.26 21.04
CA LEU A 490 -15.14 24.74 20.15
C LEU A 490 -13.88 25.62 20.13
N VAL A 491 -14.01 26.88 19.75
CA VAL A 491 -12.84 27.74 19.48
C VAL A 491 -12.17 28.19 20.78
N SER A 492 -12.97 28.65 21.78
CA SER A 492 -12.45 29.18 23.04
C SER A 492 -11.66 28.15 23.86
N PRO A 493 -12.09 26.89 24.01
CA PRO A 493 -11.29 25.86 24.68
C PRO A 493 -9.96 25.59 23.98
N MET A 494 -9.95 25.46 22.66
CA MET A 494 -8.71 25.29 21.89
C MET A 494 -7.75 26.45 22.07
N ALA A 495 -8.25 27.69 22.00
CA ALA A 495 -7.44 28.89 22.17
C ALA A 495 -6.95 29.10 23.60
N GLY A 496 -7.76 28.70 24.60
CA GLY A 496 -7.46 28.95 26.02
C GLY A 496 -6.57 27.91 26.68
N VAL A 497 -6.74 26.63 26.36
CA VAL A 497 -6.03 25.52 27.00
C VAL A 497 -5.16 24.71 26.04
N GLY A 498 -5.21 24.98 24.73
CA GLY A 498 -4.42 24.25 23.74
C GLY A 498 -4.83 22.77 23.61
N ALA A 499 -6.09 22.47 23.90
CA ALA A 499 -6.64 21.12 23.79
C ALA A 499 -7.87 21.12 22.89
N GLU A 500 -8.11 19.98 22.24
CA GLU A 500 -9.29 19.81 21.39
C GLU A 500 -10.59 19.92 22.21
N ALA A 501 -11.60 20.53 21.59
CA ALA A 501 -12.92 20.63 22.18
C ALA A 501 -13.66 19.29 22.09
N THR A 502 -14.54 19.02 23.04
CA THR A 502 -15.47 17.89 22.96
C THR A 502 -16.33 18.00 21.71
N GLY A 503 -16.38 16.95 20.91
CA GLY A 503 -17.17 16.95 19.67
C GLY A 503 -16.45 17.50 18.42
N SER A 504 -15.16 17.85 18.50
CA SER A 504 -14.36 18.34 17.37
C SER A 504 -14.12 17.27 16.26
N MET A 505 -14.42 16.01 16.54
CA MET A 505 -14.30 14.89 15.59
C MET A 505 -15.49 14.75 14.62
N GLY A 506 -16.42 15.70 14.60
CA GLY A 506 -17.63 15.62 13.80
C GLY A 506 -18.77 14.82 14.46
N THR A 507 -19.83 14.55 13.72
CA THR A 507 -21.02 13.85 14.23
C THR A 507 -21.64 12.96 13.16
N ASP A 508 -22.17 11.81 13.58
CA ASP A 508 -22.98 10.90 12.74
C ASP A 508 -24.47 11.24 12.77
N THR A 509 -24.87 12.25 13.53
CA THR A 509 -26.27 12.66 13.63
C THR A 509 -26.77 13.10 12.26
N PRO A 510 -27.89 12.54 11.75
CA PRO A 510 -28.47 12.95 10.48
C PRO A 510 -28.79 14.45 10.45
N LEU A 511 -28.56 15.09 9.31
CA LEU A 511 -28.91 16.50 9.12
C LEU A 511 -30.44 16.70 9.27
N PRO A 512 -30.87 17.75 9.99
CA PRO A 512 -32.30 18.01 10.22
C PRO A 512 -32.93 18.55 8.93
N VAL A 513 -33.63 17.69 8.18
CA VAL A 513 -34.20 17.97 6.84
C VAL A 513 -35.24 19.10 6.82
N LEU A 514 -35.86 19.39 7.97
CA LEU A 514 -36.85 20.47 8.11
C LEU A 514 -36.22 21.80 8.56
N SER A 515 -34.92 21.85 8.82
CA SER A 515 -34.23 23.07 9.22
C SER A 515 -34.02 24.00 8.03
N GLN A 516 -34.20 25.31 8.26
CA GLN A 516 -33.85 26.38 7.30
C GLN A 516 -32.42 26.87 7.50
N ARG A 517 -31.66 26.37 8.47
CA ARG A 517 -30.30 26.77 8.74
C ARG A 517 -29.37 26.21 7.63
N ALA A 518 -28.60 27.10 7.01
CA ALA A 518 -27.52 26.68 6.12
C ALA A 518 -26.44 25.92 6.92
N ARG A 519 -26.06 24.74 6.45
CA ARG A 519 -25.02 23.92 7.03
C ARG A 519 -23.72 24.08 6.22
N MET A 520 -22.58 23.92 6.90
CA MET A 520 -21.30 23.91 6.22
C MET A 520 -21.16 22.64 5.38
N LEU A 521 -20.34 22.70 4.33
CA LEU A 521 -20.14 21.54 3.46
C LEU A 521 -19.55 20.34 4.23
N PHE A 522 -18.73 20.59 5.24
CA PHE A 522 -18.15 19.57 6.13
C PHE A 522 -19.20 18.73 6.87
N ASP A 523 -20.35 19.32 7.21
CA ASP A 523 -21.42 18.64 7.95
C ASP A 523 -22.08 17.49 7.16
N TYR A 524 -21.82 17.40 5.85
CA TYR A 524 -22.33 16.33 4.98
C TYR A 524 -21.40 15.12 4.91
N PHE A 525 -20.26 15.16 5.61
CA PHE A 525 -19.28 14.09 5.65
C PHE A 525 -19.20 13.50 7.05
N ALA A 526 -19.14 12.19 7.13
CA ALA A 526 -19.01 11.45 8.37
C ALA A 526 -17.85 10.46 8.27
N GLN A 527 -17.24 10.19 9.41
CA GLN A 527 -16.22 9.15 9.52
C GLN A 527 -16.86 7.78 9.25
N ARG A 528 -16.22 6.98 8.38
CA ARG A 528 -16.68 5.62 8.03
C ARG A 528 -15.87 4.52 8.68
N PHE A 529 -14.69 4.82 9.17
CA PHE A 529 -13.82 3.86 9.79
C PHE A 529 -14.17 3.68 11.27
N ALA A 530 -14.37 2.44 11.70
CA ALA A 530 -14.56 2.13 13.11
C ALA A 530 -13.25 2.38 13.86
N GLN A 531 -13.29 3.18 14.92
CA GLN A 531 -12.13 3.45 15.76
C GLN A 531 -12.37 2.91 17.17
N VAL A 532 -11.32 2.33 17.75
CA VAL A 532 -11.31 1.96 19.17
C VAL A 532 -11.17 3.22 20.04
N THR A 533 -11.93 3.28 21.13
CA THR A 533 -11.84 4.39 22.08
C THR A 533 -10.54 4.38 22.88
N ASN A 534 -9.98 3.20 23.11
CA ASN A 534 -8.72 2.99 23.81
C ASN A 534 -7.78 2.18 22.91
N PRO A 535 -7.02 2.83 22.02
CA PRO A 535 -6.04 2.12 21.20
C PRO A 535 -4.98 1.46 22.08
N PRO A 536 -4.43 0.29 21.70
CA PRO A 536 -3.47 -0.47 22.51
C PRO A 536 -2.06 0.13 22.47
N LEU A 537 -1.95 1.45 22.54
CA LEU A 537 -0.71 2.22 22.62
C LEU A 537 -0.72 3.02 23.92
N ASP A 538 0.36 2.92 24.69
CA ASP A 538 0.60 3.80 25.81
C ASP A 538 1.07 5.20 25.33
N ALA A 539 0.94 6.21 26.20
CA ALA A 539 1.27 7.60 25.85
C ALA A 539 2.75 7.80 25.44
N ILE A 540 3.67 7.01 26.00
CA ILE A 540 5.11 7.10 25.67
C ILE A 540 5.35 6.55 24.25
N ARG A 541 4.75 5.42 23.93
CA ARG A 541 4.85 4.83 22.60
C ARG A 541 4.16 5.71 21.54
N GLU A 542 2.99 6.23 21.85
CA GLU A 542 2.26 7.15 20.99
C GLU A 542 3.09 8.38 20.62
N GLU A 543 3.78 8.98 21.58
CA GLU A 543 4.68 10.11 21.32
C GLU A 543 5.81 9.77 20.34
N LEU A 544 6.36 8.55 20.41
CA LEU A 544 7.42 8.11 19.51
C LEU A 544 6.89 7.80 18.10
N VAL A 545 5.77 7.08 17.98
CA VAL A 545 5.30 6.54 16.69
C VAL A 545 4.42 7.50 15.92
N THR A 546 3.79 8.49 16.57
CA THR A 546 2.94 9.47 15.91
C THR A 546 3.77 10.62 15.40
N SER A 547 3.57 11.00 14.14
CA SER A 547 4.23 12.11 13.49
C SER A 547 3.21 12.98 12.76
N TYR A 548 3.48 14.30 12.72
CA TYR A 548 2.68 15.26 11.94
C TYR A 548 3.52 16.04 10.92
N GLY A 549 4.81 15.75 10.85
CA GLY A 549 5.70 16.42 9.90
C GLY A 549 5.18 16.27 8.46
N VAL A 550 5.22 17.35 7.70
CA VAL A 550 4.86 17.37 6.29
C VAL A 550 5.91 18.12 5.50
N THR A 551 6.00 17.84 4.21
CA THR A 551 6.85 18.58 3.28
C THR A 551 5.99 19.30 2.25
N LEU A 552 6.40 20.51 1.87
CA LEU A 552 5.76 21.33 0.83
C LEU A 552 6.71 21.56 -0.33
N GLY A 553 6.24 21.35 -1.53
CA GLY A 553 6.99 21.53 -2.76
C GLY A 553 6.61 20.46 -3.80
N PRO A 554 7.30 20.43 -4.94
CA PRO A 554 7.15 19.35 -5.90
C PRO A 554 7.59 18.02 -5.29
N GLU A 555 6.86 16.95 -5.59
CA GLU A 555 7.33 15.62 -5.28
C GLU A 555 8.44 15.19 -6.23
N GLY A 556 9.42 14.46 -5.72
CA GLY A 556 10.48 13.87 -6.52
C GLY A 556 10.01 12.68 -7.36
N ASP A 557 10.85 12.28 -8.31
CA ASP A 557 10.63 11.06 -9.08
C ASP A 557 10.76 9.84 -8.15
N LEU A 558 9.65 9.13 -7.96
CA LEU A 558 9.59 7.94 -7.12
C LEU A 558 10.43 6.79 -7.69
N ILE A 559 10.52 6.69 -9.00
CA ILE A 559 11.20 5.58 -9.69
C ILE A 559 12.69 5.86 -9.83
N ASN A 560 13.07 7.08 -10.22
CA ASN A 560 14.45 7.51 -10.43
C ASN A 560 14.83 8.63 -9.44
N PRO A 561 14.93 8.33 -8.13
CA PRO A 561 15.22 9.33 -7.12
C PRO A 561 16.64 9.88 -7.26
N GLY A 562 16.81 11.17 -6.92
CA GLY A 562 18.09 11.86 -6.97
C GLY A 562 18.16 13.01 -5.96
N PRO A 563 19.25 13.79 -5.96
CA PRO A 563 19.45 14.90 -5.01
C PRO A 563 18.37 15.98 -5.11
N ASP A 564 17.78 16.15 -6.28
CA ASP A 564 16.74 17.13 -6.51
C ASP A 564 15.35 16.72 -5.98
N SER A 565 15.19 15.45 -5.66
CA SER A 565 13.91 14.87 -5.24
C SER A 565 13.42 15.38 -3.88
N CYS A 566 14.31 15.89 -3.03
CA CYS A 566 13.99 16.41 -1.71
C CYS A 566 14.01 17.94 -1.62
N ARG A 567 13.89 18.68 -2.76
CA ARG A 567 13.79 20.14 -2.78
C ARG A 567 12.43 20.63 -2.29
N GLN A 568 12.25 20.62 -0.95
CA GLN A 568 10.99 20.86 -0.30
C GLN A 568 11.17 21.71 0.97
N ILE A 569 10.07 22.31 1.45
CA ILE A 569 10.01 22.98 2.74
C ILE A 569 9.47 21.98 3.77
N LYS A 570 10.23 21.71 4.81
CA LYS A 570 9.79 20.85 5.92
C LYS A 570 9.03 21.68 6.95
N LEU A 571 7.88 21.17 7.34
CA LEU A 571 7.04 21.67 8.42
C LEU A 571 6.97 20.62 9.53
N ASP A 572 7.07 21.07 10.78
CA ASP A 572 6.90 20.18 11.95
C ASP A 572 5.41 19.90 12.23
N ASN A 573 4.50 20.70 11.67
CA ASN A 573 3.06 20.61 11.85
C ASN A 573 2.31 21.00 10.56
N PRO A 574 1.25 20.31 10.14
CA PRO A 574 0.48 20.65 8.95
C PRO A 574 -0.38 21.92 9.10
N ILE A 575 -0.55 22.41 10.32
CA ILE A 575 -1.32 23.63 10.62
C ILE A 575 -0.35 24.79 10.82
N LEU A 576 -0.47 25.80 9.96
CA LEU A 576 0.39 26.99 9.98
C LEU A 576 -0.28 28.15 10.71
N GLY A 577 0.49 28.82 11.53
CA GLY A 577 0.14 30.16 12.03
C GLY A 577 0.23 31.20 10.91
N ASN A 578 -0.39 32.36 11.16
CA ASN A 578 -0.42 33.41 10.15
C ASN A 578 0.98 33.96 9.80
N SER A 579 1.92 34.04 10.74
CA SER A 579 3.30 34.44 10.49
C SER A 579 4.06 33.40 9.67
N GLU A 580 3.84 32.12 9.95
CA GLU A 580 4.42 31.02 9.18
C GLU A 580 3.91 31.01 7.74
N LEU A 581 2.62 31.25 7.53
CA LEU A 581 2.05 31.39 6.20
C LEU A 581 2.63 32.62 5.45
N ALA A 582 2.87 33.72 6.14
CA ALA A 582 3.51 34.90 5.55
C ALA A 582 4.97 34.58 5.14
N THR A 583 5.70 33.86 5.98
CA THR A 583 7.05 33.36 5.67
C THR A 583 7.04 32.41 4.48
N LEU A 584 6.08 31.49 4.42
CA LEU A 584 5.92 30.56 3.30
C LEU A 584 5.65 31.32 1.97
N ARG A 585 4.82 32.37 1.98
CA ARG A 585 4.56 33.18 0.80
C ARG A 585 5.81 33.91 0.29
N ALA A 586 6.71 34.30 1.17
CA ALA A 586 7.98 34.94 0.84
C ALA A 586 9.13 33.96 0.54
N ALA A 587 8.90 32.65 0.66
CA ALA A 587 9.95 31.62 0.47
C ALA A 587 10.63 31.74 -0.90
N GLY A 588 9.89 32.08 -1.95
CA GLY A 588 10.39 32.27 -3.30
C GLY A 588 11.43 33.41 -3.46
N ASP A 589 11.43 34.39 -2.57
CA ASP A 589 12.36 35.51 -2.61
C ASP A 589 13.81 35.06 -2.31
N SER A 590 13.96 34.10 -1.41
CA SER A 590 15.27 33.52 -1.06
C SER A 590 15.55 32.22 -1.77
N ARG A 591 14.52 31.47 -2.14
CA ARG A 591 14.58 30.15 -2.80
C ARG A 591 13.59 30.10 -3.97
N PRO A 592 13.98 30.56 -5.18
CA PRO A 592 13.07 30.62 -6.33
C PRO A 592 12.38 29.31 -6.69
N ALA A 593 13.06 28.18 -6.46
CA ALA A 593 12.51 26.84 -6.67
C ALA A 593 11.36 26.47 -5.70
N LEU A 594 11.15 27.25 -4.63
CA LEU A 594 10.10 27.04 -3.61
C LEU A 594 9.05 28.16 -3.65
N ARG A 595 8.84 28.77 -4.82
CA ARG A 595 7.90 29.89 -5.01
C ARG A 595 6.48 29.49 -4.67
N ALA A 596 5.86 30.23 -3.74
CA ALA A 596 4.45 30.10 -3.40
C ALA A 596 3.60 31.13 -4.14
N VAL A 597 2.45 30.72 -4.69
CA VAL A 597 1.49 31.57 -5.38
C VAL A 597 0.14 31.49 -4.68
N THR A 598 -0.44 32.67 -4.34
CA THR A 598 -1.76 32.73 -3.72
C THR A 598 -2.84 32.90 -4.80
N VAL A 599 -3.82 32.00 -4.77
CA VAL A 599 -4.99 32.01 -5.66
C VAL A 599 -6.24 32.30 -4.84
N ARG A 600 -7.02 33.29 -5.28
CA ARG A 600 -8.22 33.74 -4.56
C ARG A 600 -9.39 32.78 -4.77
N GLY A 601 -9.83 32.12 -3.68
CA GLY A 601 -10.96 31.21 -3.63
C GLY A 601 -12.31 31.93 -3.48
N LEU A 602 -12.61 32.91 -4.34
CA LEU A 602 -13.77 33.78 -4.25
C LEU A 602 -14.63 33.74 -5.51
N TYR A 603 -15.94 33.94 -5.36
CA TYR A 603 -16.86 34.09 -6.48
C TYR A 603 -17.77 35.33 -6.32
N ASN A 604 -18.22 35.90 -7.43
CA ASN A 604 -19.09 37.06 -7.43
C ASN A 604 -20.54 36.63 -7.13
N VAL A 605 -21.10 37.16 -6.02
CA VAL A 605 -22.44 36.79 -5.52
C VAL A 605 -23.57 37.28 -6.45
N ALA A 606 -23.39 38.31 -7.24
CA ALA A 606 -24.39 38.81 -8.15
C ALA A 606 -24.82 37.81 -9.23
N HIS A 607 -23.98 36.80 -9.49
CA HIS A 607 -24.23 35.76 -10.48
C HIS A 607 -24.67 34.42 -9.86
N GLY A 608 -24.87 34.36 -8.53
CA GLY A 608 -25.33 33.16 -7.81
C GLY A 608 -24.52 31.90 -8.16
N GLY A 609 -25.17 30.77 -8.29
CA GLY A 609 -24.49 29.47 -8.61
C GLY A 609 -23.75 29.46 -9.95
N ARG A 610 -24.17 30.31 -10.93
CA ARG A 610 -23.41 30.48 -12.17
C ARG A 610 -22.05 31.16 -11.91
N GLY A 611 -22.04 32.18 -11.00
CA GLY A 611 -20.83 32.87 -10.58
C GLY A 611 -19.82 31.91 -9.92
N LEU A 612 -20.31 31.02 -9.06
CA LEU A 612 -19.47 29.98 -8.44
C LEU A 612 -18.81 29.07 -9.49
N ARG A 613 -19.59 28.59 -10.48
CA ARG A 613 -19.06 27.73 -11.55
C ARG A 613 -17.99 28.42 -12.37
N ILE A 614 -18.26 29.68 -12.79
CA ILE A 614 -17.28 30.50 -13.55
C ILE A 614 -16.00 30.73 -12.73
N ALA A 615 -16.13 30.97 -11.42
CA ALA A 615 -14.98 31.18 -10.55
C ALA A 615 -14.13 29.88 -10.42
N LEU A 616 -14.76 28.73 -10.26
CA LEU A 616 -14.02 27.46 -10.21
C LEU A 616 -13.24 27.18 -11.52
N ASP A 617 -13.87 27.46 -12.67
CA ASP A 617 -13.20 27.27 -13.97
C ASP A 617 -12.05 28.27 -14.18
N ARG A 618 -12.19 29.51 -13.68
CA ARG A 618 -11.12 30.51 -13.66
C ARG A 618 -9.96 30.04 -12.76
N ILE A 619 -10.27 29.62 -11.54
CA ILE A 619 -9.28 29.19 -10.54
C ILE A 619 -8.48 27.99 -11.04
N ARG A 620 -9.12 27.01 -11.68
CA ARG A 620 -8.42 25.84 -12.26
C ARG A 620 -7.38 26.28 -13.28
N ARG A 621 -7.71 27.21 -14.16
CA ARG A 621 -6.75 27.76 -15.15
C ARG A 621 -5.64 28.54 -14.48
N GLU A 622 -5.97 29.45 -13.54
CA GLU A 622 -4.99 30.25 -12.80
C GLU A 622 -3.97 29.37 -12.06
N VAL A 623 -4.41 28.22 -11.50
CA VAL A 623 -3.52 27.27 -10.87
C VAL A 623 -2.64 26.55 -11.91
N SER A 624 -3.19 26.14 -13.05
CA SER A 624 -2.38 25.52 -14.12
C SER A 624 -1.32 26.48 -14.66
N ASP A 625 -1.71 27.74 -14.92
CA ASP A 625 -0.79 28.79 -15.38
C ASP A 625 0.33 29.04 -14.34
N ALA A 626 -0.01 29.10 -13.05
CA ALA A 626 0.97 29.27 -11.98
C ALA A 626 1.99 28.11 -11.91
N ILE A 627 1.56 26.86 -12.17
CA ILE A 627 2.43 25.68 -12.22
C ILE A 627 3.37 25.75 -13.44
N GLU A 628 2.86 26.15 -14.59
CA GLU A 628 3.67 26.34 -15.79
C GLU A 628 4.73 27.45 -15.59
N ASP A 629 4.38 28.49 -14.82
CA ASP A 629 5.27 29.57 -14.42
C ASP A 629 6.23 29.18 -13.27
N GLY A 630 6.27 27.91 -12.85
CA GLY A 630 7.20 27.38 -11.86
C GLY A 630 6.80 27.59 -10.40
N ALA A 631 5.51 27.67 -10.07
CA ALA A 631 5.06 27.61 -8.68
C ALA A 631 5.31 26.22 -8.08
N ALA A 632 5.84 26.18 -6.87
CA ALA A 632 6.05 24.98 -6.08
C ALA A 632 4.94 24.77 -5.03
N VAL A 633 4.31 25.85 -4.59
CA VAL A 633 3.24 25.85 -3.60
C VAL A 633 2.09 26.73 -4.07
N ILE A 634 0.88 26.22 -4.03
CA ILE A 634 -0.35 26.99 -4.30
C ILE A 634 -1.10 27.21 -2.99
N VAL A 635 -1.30 28.46 -2.61
CA VAL A 635 -2.10 28.86 -1.44
C VAL A 635 -3.51 29.22 -1.91
N LEU A 636 -4.49 28.39 -1.61
CA LEU A 636 -5.91 28.64 -1.86
C LEU A 636 -6.48 29.49 -0.71
N SER A 637 -6.86 30.75 -0.98
CA SER A 637 -7.19 31.72 0.06
C SER A 637 -8.58 32.29 -0.09
N ASP A 638 -9.36 32.31 1.00
CA ASP A 638 -10.63 33.01 1.11
C ASP A 638 -10.53 34.37 1.84
N ARG A 639 -9.31 34.80 2.19
CA ARG A 639 -9.04 35.95 3.06
C ARG A 639 -9.58 37.29 2.54
N GLU A 640 -9.66 37.48 1.24
CA GLU A 640 -10.09 38.72 0.64
C GLU A 640 -11.59 38.82 0.30
N SER A 641 -12.40 38.00 0.96
CA SER A 641 -13.88 38.03 0.80
C SER A 641 -14.43 39.42 1.19
N ASP A 642 -15.40 39.91 0.42
CA ASP A 642 -16.10 41.18 0.62
C ASP A 642 -17.61 41.03 0.28
N GLU A 643 -18.34 42.14 0.27
CA GLU A 643 -19.79 42.18 -0.01
C GLU A 643 -20.15 41.67 -1.42
N ARG A 644 -19.23 41.69 -2.38
CA ARG A 644 -19.42 41.28 -3.77
C ARG A 644 -18.84 39.93 -4.06
N ASN A 645 -17.82 39.54 -3.32
CA ASN A 645 -17.04 38.33 -3.54
C ASN A 645 -17.08 37.43 -2.29
N ALA A 646 -17.97 36.45 -2.34
CA ALA A 646 -18.10 35.48 -1.26
C ALA A 646 -17.03 34.39 -1.34
N PRO A 647 -16.64 33.81 -0.18
CA PRO A 647 -15.73 32.68 -0.16
C PRO A 647 -16.39 31.43 -0.78
N ILE A 648 -15.62 30.73 -1.61
CA ILE A 648 -15.98 29.36 -2.01
C ILE A 648 -15.71 28.46 -0.81
N PRO A 649 -16.64 27.58 -0.40
CA PRO A 649 -16.36 26.63 0.68
C PRO A 649 -15.03 25.93 0.48
N SER A 650 -14.15 25.96 1.48
CA SER A 650 -12.75 25.54 1.34
C SER A 650 -12.62 24.07 0.86
N LEU A 651 -13.48 23.19 1.35
CA LEU A 651 -13.52 21.80 0.90
C LEU A 651 -13.85 21.67 -0.60
N LEU A 652 -14.83 22.45 -1.09
CA LEU A 652 -15.19 22.46 -2.52
C LEU A 652 -14.05 23.00 -3.37
N LEU A 653 -13.43 24.08 -2.93
CA LEU A 653 -12.32 24.72 -3.60
C LEU A 653 -11.11 23.77 -3.71
N THR A 654 -10.71 23.19 -2.58
CA THR A 654 -9.58 22.25 -2.49
C THR A 654 -9.83 21.02 -3.36
N SER A 655 -11.01 20.41 -3.25
CA SER A 655 -11.38 19.25 -4.06
C SER A 655 -11.39 19.58 -5.56
N ALA A 656 -11.95 20.73 -5.96
CA ALA A 656 -12.02 21.14 -7.35
C ALA A 656 -10.63 21.36 -7.97
N VAL A 657 -9.69 21.96 -7.24
CA VAL A 657 -8.31 22.15 -7.66
C VAL A 657 -7.55 20.82 -7.66
N HIS A 658 -7.60 20.07 -6.57
CA HIS A 658 -6.91 18.78 -6.45
C HIS A 658 -7.27 17.82 -7.61
N HIS A 659 -8.56 17.59 -7.84
CA HIS A 659 -9.00 16.71 -8.92
C HIS A 659 -8.77 17.27 -10.33
N HIS A 660 -8.69 18.60 -10.50
CA HIS A 660 -8.25 19.20 -11.72
C HIS A 660 -6.78 18.84 -11.99
N LEU A 661 -5.90 19.05 -11.03
CA LEU A 661 -4.47 18.75 -11.16
C LEU A 661 -4.19 17.25 -11.37
N VAL A 662 -4.98 16.36 -10.75
CA VAL A 662 -4.89 14.91 -11.02
C VAL A 662 -5.25 14.60 -12.48
N ARG A 663 -6.33 15.21 -13.03
CA ARG A 663 -6.71 15.01 -14.43
C ARG A 663 -5.68 15.60 -15.42
N GLU A 664 -5.12 16.78 -15.09
CA GLU A 664 -4.07 17.42 -15.88
C GLU A 664 -2.69 16.76 -15.67
N LYS A 665 -2.59 15.78 -14.80
CA LYS A 665 -1.34 15.06 -14.48
C LYS A 665 -0.23 15.97 -13.92
N THR A 666 -0.62 17.00 -13.16
CA THR A 666 0.30 18.00 -12.56
C THR A 666 0.23 18.06 -11.04
N ARG A 667 -0.59 17.17 -10.39
CA ARG A 667 -0.83 17.22 -8.95
C ARG A 667 0.44 17.14 -8.11
N THR A 668 1.40 16.36 -8.51
CA THR A 668 2.67 16.16 -7.80
C THR A 668 3.73 17.23 -8.07
N ARG A 669 3.45 18.15 -8.99
CA ARG A 669 4.34 19.28 -9.26
C ARG A 669 4.23 20.42 -8.25
N VAL A 670 3.16 20.42 -7.42
CA VAL A 670 2.91 21.46 -6.41
C VAL A 670 2.31 20.87 -5.15
N SER A 671 2.56 21.53 -4.02
CA SER A 671 1.78 21.36 -2.80
C SER A 671 0.63 22.36 -2.73
N LEU A 672 -0.49 21.93 -2.13
CA LEU A 672 -1.65 22.77 -1.86
C LEU A 672 -1.67 23.18 -0.38
N VAL A 673 -1.81 24.46 -0.12
CA VAL A 673 -2.01 25.03 1.20
C VAL A 673 -3.36 25.74 1.22
N VAL A 674 -4.17 25.51 2.24
CA VAL A 674 -5.52 26.08 2.35
C VAL A 674 -5.54 27.14 3.43
N GLU A 675 -5.77 28.39 3.05
CA GLU A 675 -6.02 29.50 3.97
C GLU A 675 -7.53 29.74 4.06
N SER A 676 -8.12 29.27 5.15
CA SER A 676 -9.58 29.15 5.25
C SER A 676 -10.14 29.76 6.54
N GLY A 677 -11.28 30.45 6.41
CA GLY A 677 -12.09 30.93 7.53
C GLY A 677 -13.19 29.96 7.96
N ASP A 678 -13.49 28.91 7.18
CA ASP A 678 -14.57 27.95 7.48
C ASP A 678 -14.05 26.65 8.14
N ALA A 679 -12.78 26.29 8.01
CA ALA A 679 -12.19 25.15 8.71
C ALA A 679 -11.83 25.53 10.16
N ARG A 680 -12.47 24.90 11.16
CA ARG A 680 -12.37 25.34 12.56
C ARG A 680 -12.23 24.22 13.61
N GLU A 681 -12.26 22.96 13.19
CA GLU A 681 -12.18 21.82 14.10
C GLU A 681 -11.48 20.62 13.41
N VAL A 682 -11.14 19.59 14.19
CA VAL A 682 -10.39 18.40 13.72
C VAL A 682 -11.10 17.72 12.55
N HIS A 683 -12.42 17.55 12.62
CA HIS A 683 -13.20 16.98 11.53
C HIS A 683 -12.98 17.72 10.20
N HIS A 684 -12.98 19.05 10.22
CA HIS A 684 -12.77 19.86 9.01
C HIS A 684 -11.37 19.68 8.44
N MET A 685 -10.34 19.63 9.32
CA MET A 685 -8.95 19.40 8.91
C MET A 685 -8.77 17.99 8.32
N ALA A 686 -9.41 16.99 8.92
CA ALA A 686 -9.36 15.61 8.42
C ALA A 686 -10.05 15.45 7.06
N VAL A 687 -11.10 16.21 6.78
CA VAL A 687 -11.81 16.17 5.49
C VAL A 687 -11.03 16.91 4.40
N LEU A 688 -10.32 18.01 4.75
CA LEU A 688 -9.43 18.75 3.84
C LEU A 688 -8.17 17.96 3.49
#